data_237d1067951453851e5396a55236d315
#
_entry.id   237d1067951453851e5396a55236d315
#
_cell.length_a   1.000
_cell.length_b   1.000
_cell.length_c   1.000
_cell.angle_alpha   90.00
_cell.angle_beta   90.00
_cell.angle_gamma   90.00
#
_symmetry.space_group_name_H-M   'P 1'
#
loop_
_entity.id
_entity.type
_entity.pdbx_description
1 polymer ?
#
loop_
_entity_poly.entity_id
_entity_poly.type
_entity_poly.pdbx_seq_one_letter_code
_entity_poly.pdbx_strand_id
1 'polypeptide(L)'
;MSASRVSPNYVRSCKMDGLVFTCQIGALPATTFQVVSFSLQEGLSQLYHLSLTVVSPLNSVVLNDQLGTYASLTVTRNGKVDRTVKGIVAGAAQGNTDGRQTYYTFTVRPEMWRMSLHQDSRLFQRESVPDILKKLLKEHRVKSDSKFYDDSDHHPVREYTTQKRESAYDFWCRLAAEEGVVFWFEEEQLFFSDSHLGMTADLNLTYNVQPSTDDKDTTAWQWQYAEYFCPDEYIHKDYNYLRPSQPLQTQATLPQGGRHAVFESYGRFPGSKEGKPLGEVRLNQLNSESKLGSAQTNCIQLRPGKIFILKSHPIATMNDRWQVVTVNHYGSQPQAAGLAGEGTTLTNNVTFIPGKDDWRSPYRYKPLADGDELATVVGPPGEEIFVNEHGAIKVHFHWNRHDTPGDGSSCWVRVAQGWNGNGFGFMAIPRIGQEVIVSYLNGDIDRPIVTGCNYNGLNRPPLDLPAQKTRTTFKTRTHKGEGFNELRFEDAKGSEEVFIHAQKDMNTKVLNNRTTQVKGNHTETIDGNQAVIVKKNKQEVVQHTSTEVVGLAKTLTVGQSYTISVGANMNTSVSMSQTETVGTQKTVSVGQTLTISAGKVIELKCGNSTMRMDSDGKITIKGKEFLFEASGPVQIHGKDIDLN
;
A
#
# COMPACT_ATOMS: atom_id res chain seq x y z
N MET A 1 -88.16 -18.99 29.06
CA MET A 1 -86.79 -19.49 29.12
C MET A 1 -85.88 -18.27 28.93
N SER A 2 -85.29 -17.81 30.02
CA SER A 2 -84.63 -16.52 30.13
C SER A 2 -83.15 -16.64 29.70
N ALA A 3 -82.77 -15.86 28.73
CA ALA A 3 -81.38 -15.67 28.37
C ALA A 3 -80.75 -14.53 29.21
N SER A 4 -79.84 -14.88 30.09
CA SER A 4 -79.09 -13.94 30.91
C SER A 4 -78.06 -13.18 30.05
N ARG A 5 -78.23 -11.87 29.96
CA ARG A 5 -77.21 -10.94 29.38
C ARG A 5 -76.07 -10.81 30.38
N VAL A 6 -74.90 -11.25 29.97
CA VAL A 6 -73.65 -10.93 30.65
C VAL A 6 -73.22 -9.48 30.25
N SER A 7 -73.15 -8.62 31.24
CA SER A 7 -72.68 -7.24 31.10
C SER A 7 -71.22 -7.21 30.75
N PRO A 8 -70.72 -6.32 29.83
CA PRO A 8 -69.32 -6.15 29.61
C PRO A 8 -68.66 -5.44 30.80
N ASN A 9 -67.67 -6.11 31.41
CA ASN A 9 -66.81 -5.50 32.43
C ASN A 9 -66.11 -4.28 31.84
N TYR A 10 -66.52 -3.12 32.31
CA TYR A 10 -65.73 -1.89 32.16
C TYR A 10 -64.43 -2.07 32.92
N VAL A 11 -63.30 -2.30 32.17
CA VAL A 11 -62.00 -2.12 32.69
C VAL A 11 -61.84 -0.62 32.94
N ARG A 12 -61.97 -0.18 34.16
CA ARG A 12 -61.62 1.16 34.60
C ARG A 12 -60.11 1.30 34.31
N SER A 13 -59.76 2.14 33.32
CA SER A 13 -58.43 2.67 33.15
C SER A 13 -58.05 3.43 34.44
N CYS A 14 -57.34 2.77 35.35
CA CYS A 14 -56.66 3.45 36.42
C CYS A 14 -55.65 4.39 35.77
N LYS A 15 -55.87 5.71 35.86
CA LYS A 15 -54.81 6.69 35.64
C LYS A 15 -53.71 6.37 36.66
N MET A 16 -52.58 5.79 36.19
CA MET A 16 -51.41 5.62 37.03
C MET A 16 -50.79 7.01 37.20
N ASP A 17 -51.04 7.61 38.35
CA ASP A 17 -50.31 8.81 38.76
C ASP A 17 -48.94 8.36 39.27
N GLY A 18 -47.87 9.06 38.83
CA GLY A 18 -46.49 8.78 39.25
C GLY A 18 -45.61 8.18 38.15
N LEU A 19 -44.46 7.64 38.55
CA LEU A 19 -43.43 7.06 37.68
C LEU A 19 -43.64 5.57 37.48
N VAL A 20 -43.67 5.11 36.21
CA VAL A 20 -43.92 3.70 35.86
C VAL A 20 -42.96 3.26 34.76
N PHE A 21 -42.41 2.06 34.90
CA PHE A 21 -41.55 1.41 33.91
C PHE A 21 -42.25 0.23 33.27
N THR A 22 -42.29 0.18 31.94
CA THR A 22 -42.83 -0.93 31.17
C THR A 22 -41.83 -1.38 30.13
N CYS A 23 -41.89 -2.64 29.71
CA CYS A 23 -41.02 -3.15 28.67
C CYS A 23 -41.77 -4.03 27.68
N GLN A 24 -41.22 -4.15 26.49
CA GLN A 24 -41.59 -5.10 25.45
C GLN A 24 -40.36 -5.90 25.06
N ILE A 25 -40.45 -7.24 25.05
CA ILE A 25 -39.33 -8.11 24.66
C ILE A 25 -39.79 -9.01 23.51
N GLY A 26 -39.14 -8.86 22.35
CA GLY A 26 -39.46 -9.61 21.14
C GLY A 26 -40.96 -9.54 20.78
N ALA A 27 -41.51 -10.67 20.35
CA ALA A 27 -42.89 -10.82 20.01
C ALA A 27 -43.79 -11.25 21.21
N LEU A 28 -43.22 -11.37 22.42
CA LEU A 28 -43.96 -11.76 23.61
C LEU A 28 -44.98 -10.67 23.96
N PRO A 29 -46.18 -11.05 24.54
CA PRO A 29 -47.17 -10.07 24.97
C PRO A 29 -46.58 -9.04 25.94
N ALA A 30 -46.98 -7.78 25.86
CA ALA A 30 -46.50 -6.70 26.73
C ALA A 30 -46.76 -6.94 28.23
N THR A 31 -47.68 -7.83 28.55
CA THR A 31 -48.02 -8.25 29.92
C THR A 31 -47.13 -9.37 30.45
N THR A 32 -46.27 -9.95 29.62
CA THR A 32 -45.42 -11.08 30.00
C THR A 32 -44.43 -10.71 31.10
N PHE A 33 -43.87 -9.50 31.02
CA PHE A 33 -42.87 -9.04 31.95
C PHE A 33 -43.27 -7.76 32.67
N GLN A 34 -42.91 -7.68 33.95
CA GLN A 34 -42.97 -6.45 34.72
C GLN A 34 -41.54 -6.00 35.08
N VAL A 35 -41.23 -4.75 34.86
CA VAL A 35 -39.89 -4.18 35.14
C VAL A 35 -39.72 -4.03 36.65
N VAL A 36 -38.69 -4.66 37.22
CA VAL A 36 -38.28 -4.50 38.62
C VAL A 36 -37.25 -3.40 38.74
N SER A 37 -36.25 -3.43 37.88
CA SER A 37 -35.22 -2.40 37.85
C SER A 37 -34.58 -2.34 36.47
N PHE A 38 -33.93 -1.23 36.18
CA PHE A 38 -33.07 -1.09 35.02
C PHE A 38 -31.83 -0.23 35.32
N SER A 39 -30.77 -0.49 34.54
CA SER A 39 -29.59 0.36 34.44
C SER A 39 -29.33 0.66 32.97
N LEU A 40 -29.29 1.94 32.59
CA LEU A 40 -29.02 2.39 31.24
C LEU A 40 -27.78 3.30 31.25
N GLN A 41 -26.73 2.85 30.59
CA GLN A 41 -25.47 3.59 30.42
C GLN A 41 -25.37 4.10 28.99
N GLU A 42 -25.18 5.40 28.81
CA GLU A 42 -25.05 6.06 27.51
C GLU A 42 -23.88 7.04 27.53
N GLY A 43 -23.19 7.17 26.39
CA GLY A 43 -22.09 8.10 26.23
C GLY A 43 -21.92 8.55 24.78
N LEU A 44 -21.34 9.72 24.56
CA LEU A 44 -20.91 10.15 23.25
C LEU A 44 -19.85 9.17 22.74
N SER A 45 -19.98 8.78 21.47
CA SER A 45 -19.08 7.82 20.80
C SER A 45 -19.00 6.46 21.52
N GLN A 46 -20.09 6.04 22.15
CA GLN A 46 -20.23 4.76 22.84
C GLN A 46 -21.57 4.08 22.52
N LEU A 47 -21.56 2.75 22.49
CA LEU A 47 -22.78 1.95 22.41
C LEU A 47 -23.49 1.96 23.78
N TYR A 48 -24.75 2.35 23.83
CA TYR A 48 -25.47 2.25 25.09
C TYR A 48 -25.62 0.80 25.58
N HIS A 49 -25.74 0.65 26.89
CA HIS A 49 -25.98 -0.61 27.56
C HIS A 49 -27.18 -0.47 28.48
N LEU A 50 -28.29 -1.13 28.10
CA LEU A 50 -29.45 -1.23 28.95
C LEU A 50 -29.51 -2.65 29.53
N SER A 51 -29.46 -2.74 30.86
CA SER A 51 -29.74 -3.96 31.62
C SER A 51 -31.11 -3.84 32.23
N LEU A 52 -32.02 -4.76 31.87
CA LEU A 52 -33.39 -4.83 32.34
C LEU A 52 -33.58 -6.04 33.24
N THR A 53 -33.89 -5.82 34.51
CA THR A 53 -34.34 -6.88 35.41
C THR A 53 -35.85 -6.87 35.48
N VAL A 54 -36.45 -7.98 35.11
CA VAL A 54 -37.92 -8.15 35.01
C VAL A 54 -38.37 -9.40 35.73
N VAL A 55 -39.65 -9.45 36.09
CA VAL A 55 -40.29 -10.65 36.61
C VAL A 55 -41.43 -11.08 35.72
N SER A 56 -41.69 -12.38 35.68
CA SER A 56 -42.80 -12.99 34.93
C SER A 56 -43.39 -14.16 35.70
N PRO A 57 -44.70 -14.39 35.61
CA PRO A 57 -45.31 -15.63 36.08
C PRO A 57 -44.91 -16.84 35.23
N LEU A 58 -44.35 -16.63 34.04
CA LEU A 58 -43.87 -17.69 33.17
C LEU A 58 -42.44 -18.09 33.57
N ASN A 59 -42.22 -19.36 33.85
CA ASN A 59 -40.91 -19.96 34.16
C ASN A 59 -40.26 -20.67 32.98
N SER A 60 -40.90 -20.63 31.81
CA SER A 60 -40.52 -21.40 30.62
C SER A 60 -40.23 -20.51 29.39
N VAL A 61 -39.79 -19.27 29.61
CA VAL A 61 -39.39 -18.39 28.50
C VAL A 61 -38.14 -18.95 27.82
N VAL A 62 -38.26 -19.24 26.52
CA VAL A 62 -37.11 -19.70 25.72
C VAL A 62 -36.20 -18.51 25.45
N LEU A 63 -35.04 -18.46 26.14
CA LEU A 63 -34.11 -17.32 26.08
C LEU A 63 -33.52 -17.14 24.70
N ASN A 64 -33.18 -18.25 24.04
CA ASN A 64 -32.58 -18.22 22.72
C ASN A 64 -33.45 -17.54 21.65
N ASP A 65 -34.78 -17.71 21.76
CA ASP A 65 -35.75 -17.11 20.84
C ASP A 65 -35.84 -15.57 21.01
N GLN A 66 -35.34 -15.06 22.12
CA GLN A 66 -35.33 -13.62 22.39
C GLN A 66 -34.06 -12.94 21.89
N LEU A 67 -32.95 -13.69 21.70
CA LEU A 67 -31.69 -13.14 21.25
C LEU A 67 -31.82 -12.55 19.84
N GLY A 68 -31.32 -11.33 19.66
CA GLY A 68 -31.37 -10.60 18.40
C GLY A 68 -32.73 -10.00 18.04
N THR A 69 -33.79 -10.24 18.85
CA THR A 69 -35.07 -9.56 18.68
C THR A 69 -35.05 -8.16 19.26
N TYR A 70 -36.03 -7.33 18.91
CA TYR A 70 -36.14 -5.98 19.47
C TYR A 70 -36.71 -6.00 20.88
N ALA A 71 -36.14 -5.13 21.71
CA ALA A 71 -36.69 -4.86 23.05
C ALA A 71 -36.82 -3.36 23.27
N SER A 72 -37.76 -2.96 24.12
CA SER A 72 -37.93 -1.56 24.52
C SER A 72 -38.21 -1.43 26.01
N LEU A 73 -37.66 -0.36 26.59
CA LEU A 73 -38.02 0.16 27.91
C LEU A 73 -38.76 1.48 27.71
N THR A 74 -39.96 1.60 28.28
CA THR A 74 -40.73 2.84 28.28
C THR A 74 -40.85 3.36 29.71
N VAL A 75 -40.42 4.61 29.91
CA VAL A 75 -40.56 5.36 31.17
C VAL A 75 -41.72 6.31 31.02
N THR A 76 -42.70 6.20 31.90
CA THR A 76 -43.89 7.03 31.91
C THR A 76 -43.95 7.78 33.23
N ARG A 77 -44.25 9.07 33.19
CA ARG A 77 -44.43 9.94 34.36
C ARG A 77 -45.81 10.60 34.29
N ASN A 78 -46.60 10.44 35.34
CA ASN A 78 -47.96 11.00 35.44
C ASN A 78 -48.84 10.67 34.21
N GLY A 79 -48.73 9.45 33.69
CA GLY A 79 -49.50 8.97 32.55
C GLY A 79 -48.96 9.45 31.18
N LYS A 80 -47.88 10.23 31.12
CA LYS A 80 -47.25 10.66 29.89
C LYS A 80 -45.90 9.95 29.70
N VAL A 81 -45.65 9.49 28.50
CA VAL A 81 -44.37 8.88 28.15
C VAL A 81 -43.26 9.96 28.17
N ASP A 82 -42.30 9.79 29.06
CA ASP A 82 -41.11 10.63 29.16
C ASP A 82 -40.02 10.23 28.16
N ARG A 83 -39.79 8.90 28.05
CA ARG A 83 -38.81 8.36 27.12
C ARG A 83 -39.06 6.89 26.80
N THR A 84 -38.80 6.47 25.58
CA THR A 84 -38.68 5.07 25.16
C THR A 84 -37.27 4.80 24.70
N VAL A 85 -36.63 3.74 25.21
CA VAL A 85 -35.32 3.25 24.77
C VAL A 85 -35.55 1.92 24.06
N LYS A 86 -35.09 1.82 22.81
CA LYS A 86 -35.27 0.63 21.98
C LYS A 86 -33.92 0.11 21.51
N GLY A 87 -33.82 -1.20 21.38
CA GLY A 87 -32.62 -1.85 20.85
C GLY A 87 -32.83 -3.34 20.65
N ILE A 88 -31.76 -4.07 20.47
CA ILE A 88 -31.76 -5.52 20.28
C ILE A 88 -31.35 -6.25 21.57
N VAL A 89 -31.97 -7.38 21.84
CA VAL A 89 -31.57 -8.27 22.94
C VAL A 89 -30.24 -8.92 22.59
N ALA A 90 -29.15 -8.45 23.23
CA ALA A 90 -27.80 -8.97 23.08
C ALA A 90 -27.49 -10.13 24.05
N GLY A 91 -28.25 -10.23 25.13
CA GLY A 91 -28.15 -11.30 26.13
C GLY A 91 -29.41 -11.46 26.91
N ALA A 92 -29.70 -12.67 27.35
CA ALA A 92 -30.85 -13.02 28.18
C ALA A 92 -30.43 -14.04 29.24
N ALA A 93 -30.85 -13.84 30.49
CA ALA A 93 -30.58 -14.73 31.60
C ALA A 93 -31.85 -14.98 32.40
N GLN A 94 -32.03 -16.19 32.85
CA GLN A 94 -33.05 -16.57 33.82
C GLN A 94 -32.41 -16.64 35.20
N GLY A 95 -32.99 -15.94 36.14
CA GLY A 95 -32.56 -15.87 37.53
C GLY A 95 -33.37 -16.75 38.45
N ASN A 96 -33.52 -16.31 39.71
CA ASN A 96 -34.25 -17.04 40.73
C ASN A 96 -35.75 -17.10 40.42
N THR A 97 -36.40 -18.13 40.97
CA THR A 97 -37.88 -18.28 40.99
C THR A 97 -38.36 -18.60 42.38
N ASP A 98 -39.46 -18.04 42.78
CA ASP A 98 -40.16 -18.39 44.02
C ASP A 98 -41.36 -19.35 43.76
N GLY A 99 -41.50 -19.83 42.53
CA GLY A 99 -42.61 -20.67 42.08
C GLY A 99 -43.85 -19.88 41.63
N ARG A 100 -43.95 -18.58 41.95
CA ARG A 100 -45.00 -17.67 41.47
C ARG A 100 -44.47 -16.71 40.42
N GLN A 101 -43.24 -16.23 40.62
CA GLN A 101 -42.58 -15.33 39.70
C GLN A 101 -41.15 -15.81 39.47
N THR A 102 -40.68 -15.63 38.21
CA THR A 102 -39.31 -15.92 37.79
C THR A 102 -38.68 -14.63 37.34
N TYR A 103 -37.48 -14.38 37.83
CA TYR A 103 -36.65 -13.23 37.41
C TYR A 103 -35.97 -13.53 36.09
N TYR A 104 -35.95 -12.53 35.23
CA TYR A 104 -35.17 -12.52 33.99
C TYR A 104 -34.37 -11.24 33.89
N THR A 105 -33.21 -11.33 33.28
CA THR A 105 -32.35 -10.16 32.95
C THR A 105 -32.08 -10.13 31.47
N PHE A 106 -32.43 -9.03 30.82
CA PHE A 106 -32.16 -8.80 29.41
C PHE A 106 -31.13 -7.70 29.25
N THR A 107 -30.11 -7.98 28.45
CA THR A 107 -29.13 -6.98 28.00
C THR A 107 -29.57 -6.47 26.64
N VAL A 108 -29.82 -5.17 26.53
CA VAL A 108 -30.26 -4.52 25.29
C VAL A 108 -29.18 -3.56 24.79
N ARG A 109 -28.88 -3.65 23.51
CA ARG A 109 -27.85 -2.85 22.82
C ARG A 109 -28.44 -2.15 21.60
N PRO A 110 -27.83 -1.05 21.11
CA PRO A 110 -28.22 -0.46 19.83
C PRO A 110 -27.92 -1.41 18.67
N GLU A 111 -28.59 -1.23 17.55
CA GLU A 111 -28.40 -2.09 16.37
C GLU A 111 -26.95 -2.08 15.85
N MET A 112 -26.26 -0.96 15.96
CA MET A 112 -24.85 -0.82 15.63
C MET A 112 -23.93 -1.80 16.39
N TRP A 113 -24.36 -2.31 17.55
CA TRP A 113 -23.61 -3.33 18.30
C TRP A 113 -23.32 -4.59 17.47
N ARG A 114 -24.20 -4.95 16.53
CA ARG A 114 -23.96 -6.10 15.63
C ARG A 114 -22.68 -5.97 14.83
N MET A 115 -22.24 -4.74 14.54
CA MET A 115 -20.98 -4.49 13.86
C MET A 115 -19.76 -4.95 14.67
N SER A 116 -19.86 -5.05 16.01
CA SER A 116 -18.80 -5.60 16.86
C SER A 116 -18.64 -7.11 16.74
N LEU A 117 -19.66 -7.81 16.22
CA LEU A 117 -19.65 -9.26 15.98
C LEU A 117 -19.09 -9.62 14.59
N HIS A 118 -18.81 -8.64 13.77
CA HIS A 118 -18.30 -8.82 12.41
C HIS A 118 -16.87 -8.29 12.32
N GLN A 119 -15.91 -9.20 12.20
CA GLN A 119 -14.48 -8.87 12.03
C GLN A 119 -14.08 -9.12 10.58
N ASP A 120 -13.31 -8.18 9.98
CA ASP A 120 -12.86 -8.30 8.61
C ASP A 120 -11.46 -7.71 8.40
N SER A 121 -10.91 -7.98 7.20
CA SER A 121 -9.74 -7.31 6.65
C SER A 121 -10.09 -6.86 5.23
N ARG A 122 -9.99 -5.56 4.96
CA ARG A 122 -10.54 -4.98 3.74
C ARG A 122 -9.85 -3.64 3.43
N LEU A 123 -9.83 -3.28 2.16
CA LEU A 123 -9.27 -2.03 1.65
C LEU A 123 -10.35 -1.08 1.17
N PHE A 124 -10.17 0.20 1.49
CA PHE A 124 -10.94 1.31 0.95
C PHE A 124 -9.98 2.21 0.18
N GLN A 125 -10.32 2.56 -1.05
CA GLN A 125 -9.45 3.34 -1.92
C GLN A 125 -10.21 4.52 -2.49
N ARG A 126 -9.59 5.71 -2.44
CA ARG A 126 -10.14 6.96 -2.96
C ARG A 126 -11.52 7.28 -2.38
N GLU A 127 -11.68 7.03 -1.09
CA GLU A 127 -12.89 7.35 -0.34
C GLU A 127 -12.55 8.31 0.81
N SER A 128 -13.47 9.23 1.13
CA SER A 128 -13.38 10.05 2.35
C SER A 128 -13.83 9.24 3.57
N VAL A 129 -13.39 9.64 4.77
CA VAL A 129 -13.85 8.97 5.99
C VAL A 129 -15.37 9.05 6.14
N PRO A 130 -16.05 10.21 5.95
CA PRO A 130 -17.51 10.24 5.98
C PRO A 130 -18.20 9.25 5.05
N ASP A 131 -17.64 9.02 3.85
CA ASP A 131 -18.20 8.05 2.90
C ASP A 131 -18.01 6.62 3.38
N ILE A 132 -16.82 6.29 3.92
CA ILE A 132 -16.55 4.98 4.51
C ILE A 132 -17.49 4.71 5.68
N LEU A 133 -17.67 5.71 6.59
CA LEU A 133 -18.58 5.57 7.73
C LEU A 133 -20.02 5.28 7.29
N LYS A 134 -20.55 6.05 6.32
CA LYS A 134 -21.91 5.83 5.77
C LYS A 134 -22.03 4.48 5.07
N LYS A 135 -21.02 4.06 4.32
CA LYS A 135 -20.98 2.78 3.60
C LYS A 135 -21.07 1.59 4.58
N LEU A 136 -20.26 1.61 5.64
CA LEU A 136 -20.29 0.56 6.68
C LEU A 136 -21.64 0.47 7.37
N LEU A 137 -22.24 1.60 7.77
CA LEU A 137 -23.57 1.61 8.39
C LEU A 137 -24.64 1.06 7.45
N LYS A 138 -24.59 1.40 6.18
CA LYS A 138 -25.52 0.88 5.16
C LYS A 138 -25.37 -0.63 4.97
N GLU A 139 -24.13 -1.13 4.87
CA GLU A 139 -23.84 -2.56 4.74
C GLU A 139 -24.39 -3.36 5.93
N HIS A 140 -24.26 -2.82 7.13
CA HIS A 140 -24.77 -3.44 8.37
C HIS A 140 -26.22 -3.08 8.70
N ARG A 141 -26.92 -2.37 7.80
CA ARG A 141 -28.35 -1.98 7.93
C ARG A 141 -28.64 -1.15 9.17
N VAL A 142 -27.67 -0.38 9.66
CA VAL A 142 -27.86 0.54 10.78
C VAL A 142 -28.54 1.81 10.28
N LYS A 143 -29.71 2.15 10.85
CA LYS A 143 -30.39 3.40 10.56
C LYS A 143 -29.58 4.56 11.13
N SER A 144 -29.21 5.51 10.28
CA SER A 144 -28.36 6.63 10.69
C SER A 144 -28.73 7.93 9.99
N ASP A 145 -28.38 9.04 10.62
CA ASP A 145 -28.37 10.38 10.06
C ASP A 145 -27.06 11.08 10.41
N SER A 146 -26.61 11.99 9.56
CA SER A 146 -25.33 12.67 9.78
C SER A 146 -25.41 14.13 9.39
N LYS A 147 -24.74 14.98 10.16
CA LYS A 147 -24.57 16.40 9.86
C LYS A 147 -23.09 16.74 10.00
N PHE A 148 -22.50 17.20 8.90
CA PHE A 148 -21.13 17.69 8.87
C PHE A 148 -21.18 19.19 8.68
N TYR A 149 -20.41 19.91 9.50
CA TYR A 149 -20.33 21.36 9.53
C TYR A 149 -18.98 21.88 9.02
N ASP A 150 -17.96 21.03 9.10
CA ASP A 150 -16.66 21.31 8.52
C ASP A 150 -16.70 21.05 7.00
N ASP A 151 -15.84 21.76 6.26
CA ASP A 151 -15.76 21.64 4.81
C ASP A 151 -15.04 20.36 4.34
N SER A 152 -15.01 20.16 3.03
CA SER A 152 -14.35 18.98 2.43
C SER A 152 -12.84 18.93 2.67
N ASP A 153 -12.21 20.05 3.08
CA ASP A 153 -10.79 20.09 3.39
C ASP A 153 -10.46 19.43 4.74
N HIS A 154 -11.46 19.39 5.66
CA HIS A 154 -11.34 18.67 6.94
C HIS A 154 -11.50 17.15 6.77
N HIS A 155 -12.21 16.71 5.73
CA HIS A 155 -12.48 15.30 5.44
C HIS A 155 -11.97 14.90 4.04
N PRO A 156 -10.64 14.94 3.81
CA PRO A 156 -10.09 14.71 2.48
C PRO A 156 -10.29 13.26 2.02
N VAL A 157 -10.36 13.10 0.70
CA VAL A 157 -10.33 11.76 0.09
C VAL A 157 -8.97 11.12 0.35
N ARG A 158 -8.97 9.96 0.99
CA ARG A 158 -7.77 9.16 1.27
C ARG A 158 -7.48 8.23 0.09
N GLU A 159 -6.22 8.15 -0.31
CA GLU A 159 -5.81 7.23 -1.36
C GLU A 159 -6.04 5.77 -0.93
N TYR A 160 -5.79 5.48 0.35
CA TYR A 160 -5.75 4.13 0.88
C TYR A 160 -6.10 4.12 2.38
N THR A 161 -7.04 3.27 2.77
CA THR A 161 -7.45 3.07 4.16
C THR A 161 -7.72 1.59 4.39
N THR A 162 -7.06 1.00 5.38
CA THR A 162 -7.12 -0.43 5.66
C THR A 162 -7.90 -0.70 6.93
N GLN A 163 -8.90 -1.57 6.85
CA GLN A 163 -9.41 -2.33 7.98
C GLN A 163 -8.59 -3.62 8.10
N LYS A 164 -7.98 -3.88 9.25
CA LYS A 164 -7.10 -5.03 9.43
C LYS A 164 -7.42 -5.76 10.72
N ARG A 165 -8.09 -6.91 10.62
CA ARG A 165 -8.49 -7.74 11.77
C ARG A 165 -9.23 -6.94 12.85
N GLU A 166 -9.92 -5.88 12.45
CA GLU A 166 -10.76 -5.07 13.32
C GLU A 166 -12.22 -5.48 13.16
N SER A 167 -13.00 -5.36 14.24
CA SER A 167 -14.46 -5.41 14.06
C SER A 167 -14.92 -4.22 13.21
N ALA A 168 -16.03 -4.36 12.50
CA ALA A 168 -16.59 -3.25 11.74
C ALA A 168 -16.91 -2.05 12.65
N TYR A 169 -17.29 -2.31 13.92
CA TYR A 169 -17.50 -1.27 14.93
C TYR A 169 -16.20 -0.56 15.34
N ASP A 170 -15.13 -1.30 15.66
CA ASP A 170 -13.88 -0.70 16.10
C ASP A 170 -13.22 0.11 14.96
N PHE A 171 -13.26 -0.42 13.73
CA PHE A 171 -12.80 0.28 12.55
C PHE A 171 -13.58 1.57 12.32
N TRP A 172 -14.92 1.52 12.40
CA TRP A 172 -15.79 2.68 12.29
C TRP A 172 -15.45 3.73 13.34
N CYS A 173 -15.34 3.33 14.61
CA CYS A 173 -15.02 4.23 15.72
C CYS A 173 -13.61 4.83 15.61
N ARG A 174 -12.65 4.07 15.10
CA ARG A 174 -11.28 4.56 14.88
C ARG A 174 -11.26 5.68 13.84
N LEU A 175 -11.90 5.46 12.69
CA LEU A 175 -11.98 6.46 11.64
C LEU A 175 -12.74 7.72 12.10
N ALA A 176 -13.85 7.53 12.81
CA ALA A 176 -14.60 8.65 13.38
C ALA A 176 -13.74 9.47 14.35
N ALA A 177 -13.00 8.81 15.25
CA ALA A 177 -12.11 9.48 16.19
C ALA A 177 -10.95 10.20 15.49
N GLU A 178 -10.37 9.63 14.43
CA GLU A 178 -9.29 10.26 13.65
C GLU A 178 -9.70 11.62 13.08
N GLU A 179 -10.95 11.79 12.66
CA GLU A 179 -11.46 13.03 12.06
C GLU A 179 -12.41 13.82 12.96
N GLY A 180 -12.41 13.51 14.27
CA GLY A 180 -13.19 14.27 15.25
C GLY A 180 -14.69 14.06 15.17
N VAL A 181 -15.16 13.05 14.47
CA VAL A 181 -16.58 12.72 14.37
C VAL A 181 -17.05 12.04 15.65
N VAL A 182 -18.13 12.55 16.22
CA VAL A 182 -18.80 12.00 17.40
C VAL A 182 -20.16 11.44 17.04
N PHE A 183 -20.63 10.44 17.80
CA PHE A 183 -21.94 9.83 17.57
C PHE A 183 -22.73 9.62 18.85
N TRP A 184 -24.05 9.52 18.68
CA TRP A 184 -25.02 9.26 19.75
C TRP A 184 -26.25 8.55 19.19
N PHE A 185 -27.13 8.12 20.07
CA PHE A 185 -28.37 7.44 19.69
C PHE A 185 -29.60 8.24 20.11
N GLU A 186 -30.55 8.38 19.21
CA GLU A 186 -31.91 8.84 19.50
C GLU A 186 -32.87 7.75 19.11
N GLU A 187 -33.58 7.16 20.11
CA GLU A 187 -34.41 5.99 19.92
C GLU A 187 -33.68 4.83 19.25
N GLU A 188 -34.02 4.50 18.00
CA GLU A 188 -33.43 3.43 17.21
C GLU A 188 -32.34 3.95 16.23
N GLN A 189 -32.20 5.26 16.09
CA GLN A 189 -31.37 5.87 15.05
C GLN A 189 -30.04 6.33 15.62
N LEU A 190 -28.98 6.05 14.85
CA LEU A 190 -27.65 6.60 15.09
C LEU A 190 -27.54 7.99 14.45
N PHE A 191 -27.05 8.95 15.21
CA PHE A 191 -26.64 10.27 14.71
C PHE A 191 -25.14 10.44 14.86
N PHE A 192 -24.51 11.10 13.91
CA PHE A 192 -23.10 11.41 13.99
C PHE A 192 -22.78 12.75 13.33
N SER A 193 -21.80 13.48 13.90
CA SER A 193 -21.44 14.82 13.48
C SER A 193 -19.99 15.14 13.84
N ASP A 194 -19.38 16.05 13.11
CA ASP A 194 -18.08 16.66 13.39
C ASP A 194 -18.17 17.88 14.33
N SER A 195 -19.37 18.30 14.75
CA SER A 195 -19.57 19.46 15.61
C SER A 195 -20.75 19.28 16.57
N HIS A 196 -20.68 19.97 17.74
CA HIS A 196 -21.80 20.09 18.69
C HIS A 196 -23.06 20.74 18.07
N LEU A 197 -22.91 21.49 16.98
CA LEU A 197 -24.03 22.09 16.25
C LEU A 197 -25.03 21.05 15.70
N GLY A 198 -24.61 19.79 15.58
CA GLY A 198 -25.50 18.67 15.23
C GLY A 198 -26.44 18.25 16.35
N MET A 199 -26.19 18.68 17.59
CA MET A 199 -26.95 18.30 18.78
C MET A 199 -28.16 19.21 19.04
N THR A 200 -29.14 18.72 19.78
CA THR A 200 -30.37 19.47 20.09
C THR A 200 -30.31 20.11 21.47
N ALA A 201 -30.75 21.38 21.58
CA ALA A 201 -30.77 22.16 22.81
C ALA A 201 -32.21 22.48 23.24
N ASP A 202 -32.90 21.47 23.78
CA ASP A 202 -34.35 21.55 24.08
C ASP A 202 -34.71 21.16 25.54
N LEU A 203 -33.73 20.88 26.39
CA LEU A 203 -33.94 20.47 27.78
C LEU A 203 -33.61 21.58 28.76
N ASN A 204 -34.44 21.74 29.80
CA ASN A 204 -34.19 22.64 30.94
C ASN A 204 -34.13 21.80 32.21
N LEU A 205 -33.12 22.08 33.05
CA LEU A 205 -32.99 21.51 34.40
C LEU A 205 -32.99 22.62 35.41
N THR A 206 -33.71 22.42 36.53
CA THR A 206 -33.69 23.35 37.64
C THR A 206 -32.73 22.83 38.71
N TYR A 207 -31.79 23.66 39.16
CA TYR A 207 -30.91 23.32 40.29
C TYR A 207 -31.73 23.30 41.60
N ASN A 208 -31.70 22.16 42.31
CA ASN A 208 -32.34 22.02 43.61
C ASN A 208 -31.49 21.13 44.52
N VAL A 209 -30.91 21.69 45.59
CA VAL A 209 -30.03 20.97 46.53
C VAL A 209 -30.75 19.84 47.27
N GLN A 210 -32.07 19.98 47.49
CA GLN A 210 -32.89 19.00 48.20
C GLN A 210 -34.11 18.63 47.35
N PRO A 211 -33.92 17.77 46.31
CA PRO A 211 -35.02 17.36 45.46
C PRO A 211 -36.03 16.55 46.28
N SER A 212 -37.33 16.85 46.11
CA SER A 212 -38.42 16.06 46.65
C SER A 212 -38.71 14.89 45.71
N THR A 213 -39.16 13.75 46.26
CA THR A 213 -39.66 12.62 45.47
C THR A 213 -40.94 12.96 44.69
N ASP A 214 -41.65 14.01 45.12
CA ASP A 214 -42.87 14.51 44.48
C ASP A 214 -42.64 15.66 43.49
N ASP A 215 -41.37 16.03 43.22
CA ASP A 215 -41.03 17.10 42.31
C ASP A 215 -41.53 16.75 40.88
N LYS A 216 -42.49 17.58 40.42
CA LYS A 216 -43.02 17.50 39.03
C LYS A 216 -41.99 17.96 38.02
N ASP A 217 -41.02 18.72 38.43
CA ASP A 217 -39.99 19.33 37.60
C ASP A 217 -38.75 18.43 37.56
N THR A 218 -38.02 18.49 36.41
CA THR A 218 -36.73 17.86 36.25
C THR A 218 -35.67 18.67 36.96
N THR A 219 -35.02 18.07 37.97
CA THR A 219 -34.06 18.74 38.83
C THR A 219 -32.68 18.15 38.77
N ALA A 220 -31.67 18.98 39.06
CA ALA A 220 -30.28 18.58 39.21
C ALA A 220 -29.76 18.94 40.59
N TRP A 221 -29.04 18.02 41.22
CA TRP A 221 -28.40 18.19 42.52
C TRP A 221 -26.98 17.58 42.51
N GLN A 222 -26.23 17.71 43.59
CA GLN A 222 -24.83 17.28 43.69
C GLN A 222 -23.96 17.79 42.53
N TRP A 223 -24.21 19.05 42.17
CA TRP A 223 -23.52 19.70 41.05
C TRP A 223 -22.04 19.90 41.38
N GLN A 224 -21.17 19.43 40.49
CA GLN A 224 -19.72 19.67 40.53
C GLN A 224 -19.27 20.20 39.18
N TYR A 225 -18.29 21.10 39.19
CA TYR A 225 -17.63 21.56 37.97
C TYR A 225 -16.13 21.67 38.25
N ALA A 226 -15.32 21.11 37.38
CA ALA A 226 -13.88 21.07 37.51
C ALA A 226 -13.21 21.52 36.22
N GLU A 227 -12.06 22.16 36.36
CA GLU A 227 -11.18 22.48 35.25
C GLU A 227 -9.84 21.79 35.47
N TYR A 228 -9.33 21.15 34.43
CA TYR A 228 -8.09 20.38 34.44
C TYR A 228 -7.05 21.01 33.56
N PHE A 229 -5.81 20.92 33.98
CA PHE A 229 -4.66 21.36 33.22
C PHE A 229 -4.33 20.30 32.15
N CYS A 230 -4.35 20.69 30.88
CA CYS A 230 -4.17 19.79 29.72
C CYS A 230 -3.06 20.35 28.81
N PRO A 231 -2.52 19.54 27.88
CA PRO A 231 -1.61 20.03 26.85
C PRO A 231 -2.23 21.17 26.05
N ASP A 232 -1.45 22.20 25.78
CA ASP A 232 -1.89 23.42 25.10
C ASP A 232 -1.36 23.55 23.67
N GLU A 233 -0.56 22.57 23.23
CA GLU A 233 -0.01 22.49 21.87
C GLU A 233 0.07 21.04 21.41
N TYR A 234 -0.21 20.83 20.13
CA TYR A 234 0.01 19.57 19.46
C TYR A 234 0.80 19.79 18.19
N ILE A 235 1.90 19.07 18.04
CA ILE A 235 2.79 19.13 16.88
C ILE A 235 2.86 17.74 16.26
N HIS A 236 2.67 17.64 14.95
CA HIS A 236 2.91 16.40 14.26
C HIS A 236 3.72 16.57 12.98
N LYS A 237 4.50 15.55 12.65
CA LYS A 237 5.41 15.54 11.52
C LYS A 237 5.21 14.28 10.70
N ASP A 238 5.30 14.44 9.37
CA ASP A 238 5.25 13.33 8.44
C ASP A 238 6.34 13.46 7.36
N TYR A 239 6.37 12.51 6.44
CA TYR A 239 7.25 12.47 5.29
C TYR A 239 6.48 12.10 4.03
N ASN A 240 6.63 12.95 3.00
CA ASN A 240 6.08 12.67 1.67
C ASN A 240 7.20 12.40 0.68
N TYR A 241 7.27 11.18 0.16
CA TYR A 241 8.31 10.78 -0.78
C TYR A 241 8.23 11.49 -2.14
N LEU A 242 7.06 12.04 -2.51
CA LEU A 242 6.90 12.85 -3.72
C LEU A 242 7.51 14.25 -3.57
N ARG A 243 7.67 14.73 -2.34
CA ARG A 243 8.24 16.04 -2.00
C ARG A 243 9.21 15.92 -0.82
N PRO A 244 10.30 15.16 -0.97
CA PRO A 244 11.16 14.75 0.15
C PRO A 244 11.92 15.90 0.81
N SER A 245 12.16 17.00 0.11
CA SER A 245 12.81 18.19 0.65
C SER A 245 11.85 19.17 1.34
N GLN A 246 10.53 18.97 1.23
CA GLN A 246 9.55 19.82 1.88
C GLN A 246 9.33 19.35 3.32
N PRO A 247 9.61 20.18 4.35
CA PRO A 247 9.27 19.85 5.71
C PRO A 247 7.76 19.68 5.85
N LEU A 248 7.31 18.51 6.26
CA LEU A 248 5.90 18.22 6.46
C LEU A 248 5.64 18.17 7.96
N GLN A 249 5.49 19.34 8.57
CA GLN A 249 5.17 19.54 10.00
C GLN A 249 4.05 20.55 10.12
N THR A 250 3.06 20.24 10.94
CA THR A 250 1.99 21.16 11.31
C THR A 250 1.84 21.19 12.84
N GLN A 251 1.25 22.26 13.35
CA GLN A 251 0.98 22.45 14.76
C GLN A 251 -0.39 23.09 14.96
N ALA A 252 -1.02 22.74 16.07
CA ALA A 252 -2.21 23.40 16.60
C ALA A 252 -1.89 23.88 18.01
N THR A 253 -2.31 25.11 18.37
CA THR A 253 -1.97 25.72 19.65
C THR A 253 -3.21 26.45 20.18
N LEU A 254 -3.53 26.28 21.46
CA LEU A 254 -4.59 27.05 22.11
C LEU A 254 -4.20 28.55 22.20
N PRO A 255 -5.15 29.49 22.29
CA PRO A 255 -4.88 30.93 22.24
C PRO A 255 -3.86 31.45 23.28
N GLN A 256 -3.69 30.78 24.39
CA GLN A 256 -2.73 31.12 25.46
C GLN A 256 -1.65 30.04 25.62
N GLY A 257 -1.53 29.13 24.64
CA GLY A 257 -0.72 27.93 24.73
C GLY A 257 0.69 28.09 24.18
N GLY A 258 1.37 26.93 24.03
CA GLY A 258 2.73 26.81 23.49
C GLY A 258 3.79 26.49 24.55
N ARG A 259 3.39 25.98 25.72
CA ARG A 259 4.31 25.56 26.79
C ARG A 259 4.35 24.05 27.00
N HIS A 260 3.26 23.34 26.72
CA HIS A 260 3.11 21.93 27.01
C HIS A 260 2.66 21.21 25.72
N ALA A 261 3.66 20.89 24.88
CA ALA A 261 3.43 20.30 23.57
C ALA A 261 3.42 18.78 23.63
N VAL A 262 2.48 18.18 22.93
CA VAL A 262 2.51 16.75 22.54
C VAL A 262 3.04 16.69 21.12
N PHE A 263 4.13 15.94 20.90
CA PHE A 263 4.73 15.73 19.59
C PHE A 263 4.54 14.29 19.14
N GLU A 264 4.02 14.12 17.91
CA GLU A 264 3.91 12.83 17.24
C GLU A 264 4.62 12.87 15.88
N SER A 265 5.45 11.85 15.59
CA SER A 265 6.00 11.61 14.27
C SER A 265 5.24 10.48 13.57
N TYR A 266 5.25 10.53 12.23
CA TYR A 266 4.30 9.87 11.33
C TYR A 266 2.88 10.37 11.57
N GLY A 267 2.67 11.64 11.25
CA GLY A 267 1.39 12.34 11.40
C GLY A 267 0.27 11.82 10.49
N ARG A 268 0.61 10.93 9.54
CA ARG A 268 -0.32 10.24 8.64
C ARG A 268 -1.11 11.16 7.73
N PHE A 269 -0.46 12.20 7.23
CA PHE A 269 -1.05 13.15 6.30
C PHE A 269 -0.14 13.39 5.09
N PRO A 270 -0.69 13.54 3.87
CA PRO A 270 0.10 13.70 2.64
C PRO A 270 0.61 15.12 2.41
N GLY A 271 0.00 16.13 3.04
CA GLY A 271 0.34 17.53 2.89
C GLY A 271 -0.05 18.37 4.11
N SER A 272 0.50 19.58 4.22
CA SER A 272 0.21 20.48 5.34
C SER A 272 -1.25 20.93 5.39
N LYS A 273 -1.95 20.92 4.25
CA LYS A 273 -3.37 21.28 4.16
C LYS A 273 -4.23 20.26 4.91
N GLU A 274 -3.94 18.98 4.74
CA GLU A 274 -4.63 17.87 5.39
C GLU A 274 -4.16 17.70 6.85
N GLY A 275 -2.89 18.00 7.13
CA GLY A 275 -2.32 17.86 8.46
C GLY A 275 -2.84 18.87 9.48
N LYS A 276 -3.17 20.08 9.05
CA LYS A 276 -3.64 21.14 9.99
C LYS A 276 -4.96 20.77 10.68
N PRO A 277 -6.05 20.42 9.97
CA PRO A 277 -7.30 19.99 10.61
C PRO A 277 -7.11 18.78 11.54
N LEU A 278 -6.34 17.78 11.13
CA LEU A 278 -6.06 16.61 11.99
C LEU A 278 -5.34 17.00 13.27
N GLY A 279 -4.43 17.97 13.21
CA GLY A 279 -3.76 18.52 14.39
C GLY A 279 -4.71 19.26 15.33
N GLU A 280 -5.65 20.02 14.80
CA GLU A 280 -6.69 20.71 15.57
C GLU A 280 -7.63 19.72 16.25
N VAL A 281 -8.10 18.70 15.53
CA VAL A 281 -8.89 17.60 16.12
C VAL A 281 -8.13 16.93 17.25
N ARG A 282 -6.84 16.64 17.06
CA ARG A 282 -6.02 15.97 18.07
C ARG A 282 -5.82 16.81 19.32
N LEU A 283 -5.59 18.12 19.15
CA LEU A 283 -5.51 19.06 20.29
C LEU A 283 -6.84 19.12 21.04
N ASN A 284 -7.97 19.17 20.33
CA ASN A 284 -9.30 19.15 20.93
C ASN A 284 -9.57 17.84 21.68
N GLN A 285 -9.11 16.69 21.19
CA GLN A 285 -9.18 15.43 21.92
C GLN A 285 -8.44 15.46 23.25
N LEU A 286 -7.22 16.03 23.26
CA LEU A 286 -6.41 16.19 24.47
C LEU A 286 -7.07 17.11 25.49
N ASN A 287 -7.97 17.98 25.04
CA ASN A 287 -8.64 18.99 25.85
C ASN A 287 -10.14 18.73 26.07
N SER A 288 -10.70 17.63 25.52
CA SER A 288 -12.15 17.36 25.55
C SER A 288 -12.76 17.35 26.96
N GLU A 289 -11.99 16.97 27.96
CA GLU A 289 -12.43 16.91 29.37
C GLU A 289 -11.66 17.90 30.24
N SER A 290 -11.04 18.93 29.64
CA SER A 290 -10.37 20.01 30.40
C SER A 290 -11.35 20.80 31.28
N LYS A 291 -12.64 20.81 30.89
CA LYS A 291 -13.76 21.43 31.62
C LYS A 291 -14.86 20.39 31.77
N LEU A 292 -14.97 19.78 32.91
CA LEU A 292 -15.88 18.66 33.15
C LEU A 292 -16.81 18.96 34.32
N GLY A 293 -18.10 18.84 34.07
CA GLY A 293 -19.12 18.89 35.12
C GLY A 293 -19.73 17.52 35.39
N SER A 294 -20.27 17.34 36.59
CA SER A 294 -21.09 16.20 36.96
C SER A 294 -22.24 16.61 37.85
N ALA A 295 -23.34 15.87 37.77
CA ALA A 295 -24.51 16.08 38.61
C ALA A 295 -25.34 14.79 38.74
N GLN A 296 -26.19 14.76 39.79
CA GLN A 296 -27.29 13.83 39.86
C GLN A 296 -28.57 14.51 39.42
N THR A 297 -29.47 13.74 38.73
CA THR A 297 -30.74 14.27 38.24
C THR A 297 -31.87 13.19 38.30
N ASN A 298 -33.11 13.63 38.14
CA ASN A 298 -34.27 12.76 37.94
C ASN A 298 -34.80 12.80 36.47
N CYS A 299 -34.04 13.35 35.53
CA CYS A 299 -34.45 13.57 34.15
C CYS A 299 -33.99 12.43 33.23
N ILE A 300 -34.91 11.53 32.84
CA ILE A 300 -34.63 10.42 31.92
C ILE A 300 -34.39 10.88 30.48
N GLN A 301 -34.74 12.12 30.12
CA GLN A 301 -34.56 12.66 28.77
C GLN A 301 -33.13 13.09 28.50
N LEU A 302 -32.29 13.24 29.54
CA LEU A 302 -30.86 13.46 29.38
C LEU A 302 -30.23 12.28 28.63
N ARG A 303 -29.54 12.58 27.58
CA ARG A 303 -28.80 11.61 26.77
C ARG A 303 -27.69 12.29 25.98
N PRO A 304 -26.67 11.59 25.52
CA PRO A 304 -25.71 12.09 24.55
C PRO A 304 -26.42 12.66 23.32
N GLY A 305 -25.88 13.72 22.73
CA GLY A 305 -26.54 14.48 21.65
C GLY A 305 -27.55 15.52 22.11
N LYS A 306 -27.75 15.68 23.45
CA LYS A 306 -28.56 16.74 24.04
C LYS A 306 -27.69 17.78 24.73
N ILE A 307 -28.09 19.04 24.54
CA ILE A 307 -27.60 20.20 25.27
C ILE A 307 -28.72 20.65 26.21
N PHE A 308 -28.49 20.66 27.51
CA PHE A 308 -29.44 21.15 28.48
C PHE A 308 -29.07 22.54 28.99
N ILE A 309 -30.08 23.28 29.48
CA ILE A 309 -29.93 24.60 30.10
C ILE A 309 -30.16 24.43 31.59
N LEU A 310 -29.13 24.73 32.41
CA LEU A 310 -29.29 24.79 33.85
C LEU A 310 -29.89 26.13 34.25
N LYS A 311 -30.83 26.10 35.20
CA LYS A 311 -31.48 27.30 35.77
C LYS A 311 -31.48 27.26 37.30
N SER A 312 -31.57 28.43 37.90
CA SER A 312 -31.70 28.60 39.35
C SER A 312 -30.49 28.15 40.16
N HIS A 313 -29.30 28.04 39.56
CA HIS A 313 -28.08 27.81 40.30
C HIS A 313 -27.62 29.11 40.98
N PRO A 314 -27.19 29.11 42.27
CA PRO A 314 -26.75 30.31 42.98
C PRO A 314 -25.58 31.03 42.32
N ILE A 315 -24.66 30.30 41.69
CA ILE A 315 -23.55 30.85 40.93
C ILE A 315 -24.04 31.12 39.50
N ALA A 316 -24.08 32.38 39.10
CA ALA A 316 -24.67 32.84 37.85
C ALA A 316 -24.02 32.16 36.61
N THR A 317 -22.71 31.97 36.62
CA THR A 317 -21.96 31.34 35.51
C THR A 317 -22.31 29.88 35.28
N MET A 318 -22.94 29.19 36.22
CA MET A 318 -23.41 27.81 36.07
C MET A 318 -24.76 27.74 35.36
N ASN A 319 -25.54 28.84 35.34
CA ASN A 319 -26.81 28.94 34.61
C ASN A 319 -26.56 29.13 33.10
N ASP A 320 -26.06 28.11 32.45
CA ASP A 320 -25.66 28.13 31.05
C ASP A 320 -26.08 26.82 30.32
N ARG A 321 -25.66 26.67 29.11
CA ARG A 321 -25.84 25.48 28.29
C ARG A 321 -24.73 24.48 28.55
N TRP A 322 -25.12 23.22 28.70
CA TRP A 322 -24.21 22.11 29.01
C TRP A 322 -24.50 20.94 28.08
N GLN A 323 -23.46 20.40 27.45
CA GLN A 323 -23.53 19.25 26.56
C GLN A 323 -23.37 17.97 27.38
N VAL A 324 -24.31 17.02 27.21
CA VAL A 324 -24.23 15.70 27.86
C VAL A 324 -23.14 14.86 27.20
N VAL A 325 -22.15 14.44 27.99
CA VAL A 325 -21.07 13.52 27.56
C VAL A 325 -21.44 12.07 27.88
N THR A 326 -21.73 11.79 29.17
CA THR A 326 -22.22 10.47 29.61
C THR A 326 -23.39 10.61 30.55
N VAL A 327 -24.25 9.61 30.58
CA VAL A 327 -25.30 9.52 31.56
C VAL A 327 -25.57 8.07 31.93
N ASN A 328 -25.74 7.82 33.25
CA ASN A 328 -26.13 6.53 33.80
C ASN A 328 -27.46 6.68 34.51
N HIS A 329 -28.51 6.06 33.97
CA HIS A 329 -29.84 6.06 34.53
C HIS A 329 -30.08 4.79 35.34
N TYR A 330 -30.65 4.93 36.52
CA TYR A 330 -31.02 3.82 37.39
C TYR A 330 -32.49 3.96 37.76
N GLY A 331 -33.31 2.98 37.40
CA GLY A 331 -34.71 2.90 37.77
C GLY A 331 -34.99 1.68 38.63
N SER A 332 -35.81 1.85 39.69
CA SER A 332 -36.27 0.76 40.53
C SER A 332 -37.78 0.83 40.73
N GLN A 333 -38.45 -0.29 40.55
CA GLN A 333 -39.91 -0.46 40.69
C GLN A 333 -40.17 -1.73 41.51
N PRO A 334 -39.89 -1.71 42.83
CA PRO A 334 -39.92 -2.91 43.68
C PRO A 334 -41.31 -3.56 43.76
N GLN A 335 -42.37 -2.77 43.57
CA GLN A 335 -43.76 -3.25 43.60
C GLN A 335 -44.02 -4.36 42.55
N ALA A 336 -43.30 -4.37 41.43
CA ALA A 336 -43.39 -5.42 40.41
C ALA A 336 -42.99 -6.81 40.94
N ALA A 337 -42.11 -6.87 41.93
CA ALA A 337 -41.68 -8.07 42.62
C ALA A 337 -42.48 -8.36 43.91
N GLY A 338 -43.57 -7.64 44.15
CA GLY A 338 -44.40 -7.82 45.34
C GLY A 338 -43.82 -7.25 46.62
N LEU A 339 -42.75 -6.46 46.55
CA LEU A 339 -42.16 -5.77 47.71
C LEU A 339 -43.02 -4.54 48.04
N ALA A 340 -43.76 -4.60 49.15
CA ALA A 340 -44.61 -3.52 49.61
C ALA A 340 -43.80 -2.49 50.39
N GLY A 341 -44.09 -1.20 50.17
CA GLY A 341 -43.60 -0.08 51.02
C GLY A 341 -42.53 0.83 50.35
N GLU A 342 -41.93 0.45 49.24
CA GLU A 342 -41.02 1.29 48.49
C GLU A 342 -41.67 1.81 47.21
N GLY A 343 -41.53 3.12 46.92
CA GLY A 343 -42.03 3.76 45.72
C GLY A 343 -41.10 3.53 44.51
N THR A 344 -41.60 3.77 43.29
CA THR A 344 -40.78 3.76 42.08
C THR A 344 -39.80 4.93 42.11
N THR A 345 -38.52 4.69 41.88
CA THR A 345 -37.45 5.68 41.89
C THR A 345 -36.73 5.74 40.56
N LEU A 346 -36.24 6.94 40.19
CA LEU A 346 -35.37 7.19 39.05
C LEU A 346 -34.31 8.18 39.46
N THR A 347 -33.06 7.80 39.30
CA THR A 347 -31.88 8.67 39.52
C THR A 347 -30.89 8.53 38.35
N ASN A 348 -30.25 9.62 38.03
CA ASN A 348 -29.29 9.63 36.94
C ASN A 348 -27.99 10.30 37.41
N ASN A 349 -26.85 9.75 36.99
CA ASN A 349 -25.55 10.41 37.10
C ASN A 349 -25.15 10.90 35.71
N VAL A 350 -24.96 12.20 35.53
CA VAL A 350 -24.61 12.81 34.26
C VAL A 350 -23.23 13.48 34.34
N THR A 351 -22.41 13.32 33.29
CA THR A 351 -21.24 14.14 33.05
C THR A 351 -21.47 15.02 31.83
N PHE A 352 -20.95 16.23 31.88
CA PHE A 352 -21.21 17.25 30.87
C PHE A 352 -20.03 18.21 30.71
N ILE A 353 -19.96 18.88 29.58
CA ILE A 353 -19.02 19.97 29.26
C ILE A 353 -19.81 21.23 28.89
N PRO A 354 -19.16 22.42 28.76
CA PRO A 354 -19.82 23.62 28.25
C PRO A 354 -20.47 23.36 26.87
N GLY A 355 -21.71 23.81 26.68
CA GLY A 355 -22.53 23.50 25.50
C GLY A 355 -22.05 24.09 24.19
N LYS A 356 -21.03 24.96 24.21
CA LYS A 356 -20.39 25.58 23.04
C LYS A 356 -19.11 24.91 22.61
N ASP A 357 -18.60 23.97 23.40
CA ASP A 357 -17.33 23.30 23.14
C ASP A 357 -17.61 22.00 22.36
N ASP A 358 -16.73 21.66 21.43
CA ASP A 358 -16.81 20.39 20.69
C ASP A 358 -16.11 19.29 21.49
N TRP A 359 -16.89 18.39 22.06
CA TRP A 359 -16.32 17.17 22.64
C TRP A 359 -15.80 16.25 21.55
N ARG A 360 -14.62 15.67 21.77
CA ARG A 360 -14.00 14.70 20.88
C ARG A 360 -13.73 13.41 21.64
N SER A 361 -14.04 12.27 21.03
CA SER A 361 -13.68 10.98 21.64
C SER A 361 -12.17 10.81 21.74
N PRO A 362 -11.67 10.09 22.76
CA PRO A 362 -10.24 9.76 22.83
C PRO A 362 -9.74 9.14 21.53
N TYR A 363 -8.50 9.51 21.15
CA TYR A 363 -7.88 8.98 19.95
C TYR A 363 -7.73 7.47 20.03
N ARG A 364 -8.08 6.80 18.95
CA ARG A 364 -7.92 5.35 18.79
C ARG A 364 -6.76 5.07 17.84
N TYR A 365 -5.68 4.52 18.37
CA TYR A 365 -4.54 4.17 17.55
C TYR A 365 -4.88 3.08 16.54
N LYS A 366 -4.41 3.29 15.30
CA LYS A 366 -4.51 2.31 14.23
C LYS A 366 -3.75 1.03 14.63
N PRO A 367 -4.30 -0.17 14.37
CA PRO A 367 -3.55 -1.41 14.55
C PRO A 367 -2.24 -1.37 13.77
N LEU A 368 -1.17 -1.83 14.38
CA LEU A 368 0.10 -2.03 13.69
C LEU A 368 0.07 -3.33 12.90
N ALA A 369 0.81 -3.38 11.80
CA ALA A 369 1.03 -4.62 11.08
C ALA A 369 1.82 -5.61 11.96
N ASP A 370 1.35 -6.85 12.04
CA ASP A 370 1.99 -7.91 12.84
C ASP A 370 3.35 -8.36 12.27
N GLY A 371 3.60 -8.05 11.01
CA GLY A 371 4.82 -8.42 10.27
C GLY A 371 4.64 -8.20 8.78
N ASP A 372 5.55 -8.80 8.00
CA ASP A 372 5.49 -8.76 6.56
C ASP A 372 4.37 -9.66 6.01
N GLU A 373 3.85 -9.30 4.85
CA GLU A 373 2.78 -10.03 4.17
C GLU A 373 3.18 -10.43 2.75
N LEU A 374 2.55 -11.47 2.25
CA LEU A 374 2.68 -11.88 0.87
C LEU A 374 1.55 -11.30 0.03
N ALA A 375 1.90 -10.82 -1.15
CA ALA A 375 0.94 -10.33 -2.12
C ALA A 375 1.36 -10.74 -3.54
N THR A 376 0.41 -10.74 -4.46
CA THR A 376 0.67 -10.98 -5.88
C THR A 376 0.67 -9.66 -6.63
N VAL A 377 1.66 -9.45 -7.49
CA VAL A 377 1.70 -8.27 -8.37
C VAL A 377 0.58 -8.36 -9.40
N VAL A 378 -0.16 -7.27 -9.56
CA VAL A 378 -1.32 -7.19 -10.45
C VAL A 378 -1.27 -5.98 -11.38
N GLY A 379 -2.10 -5.98 -12.39
CA GLY A 379 -2.22 -4.89 -13.36
C GLY A 379 -3.34 -5.13 -14.37
N PRO A 380 -3.43 -4.31 -15.42
CA PRO A 380 -4.43 -4.45 -16.47
C PRO A 380 -4.31 -5.78 -17.21
N PRO A 381 -5.41 -6.33 -17.72
CA PRO A 381 -5.39 -7.55 -18.52
C PRO A 381 -4.48 -7.40 -19.75
N GLY A 382 -3.66 -8.42 -20.02
CA GLY A 382 -2.74 -8.45 -21.17
C GLY A 382 -1.42 -7.70 -20.96
N GLU A 383 -1.19 -7.09 -19.80
CA GLU A 383 0.10 -6.53 -19.42
C GLU A 383 0.94 -7.53 -18.62
N GLU A 384 2.26 -7.45 -18.79
CA GLU A 384 3.24 -8.20 -17.98
C GLU A 384 3.95 -7.31 -16.95
N ILE A 385 4.05 -6.02 -17.22
CA ILE A 385 4.70 -5.02 -16.37
C ILE A 385 3.78 -3.83 -16.26
N PHE A 386 3.38 -3.49 -15.03
CA PHE A 386 2.56 -2.32 -14.74
C PHE A 386 3.19 -1.50 -13.62
N VAL A 387 3.67 -0.31 -13.96
CA VAL A 387 4.52 0.52 -13.10
C VAL A 387 4.27 2.01 -13.36
N ASN A 388 4.40 2.83 -12.32
CA ASN A 388 4.37 4.29 -12.47
C ASN A 388 5.78 4.90 -12.61
N GLU A 389 5.86 6.23 -12.73
CA GLU A 389 7.12 6.98 -12.88
C GLU A 389 8.11 6.84 -11.71
N HIS A 390 7.65 6.38 -10.54
CA HIS A 390 8.48 6.15 -9.36
C HIS A 390 8.88 4.68 -9.17
N GLY A 391 8.59 3.82 -10.15
CA GLY A 391 8.85 2.38 -10.04
C GLY A 391 7.92 1.64 -9.09
N ALA A 392 6.80 2.24 -8.69
CA ALA A 392 5.80 1.60 -7.84
C ALA A 392 4.90 0.68 -8.66
N ILE A 393 4.43 -0.38 -8.02
CA ILE A 393 3.59 -1.43 -8.62
C ILE A 393 2.24 -1.53 -7.91
N LYS A 394 1.32 -2.29 -8.48
CA LYS A 394 0.05 -2.67 -7.86
C LYS A 394 0.13 -4.10 -7.35
N VAL A 395 -0.48 -4.36 -6.20
CA VAL A 395 -0.49 -5.69 -5.58
C VAL A 395 -1.90 -6.08 -5.13
N HIS A 396 -2.17 -7.38 -5.11
CA HIS A 396 -3.35 -7.96 -4.49
C HIS A 396 -2.93 -8.77 -3.27
N PHE A 397 -3.44 -8.40 -2.10
CA PHE A 397 -3.19 -9.11 -0.85
C PHE A 397 -4.03 -10.37 -0.77
N HIS A 398 -3.44 -11.51 -0.39
CA HIS A 398 -4.13 -12.80 -0.34
C HIS A 398 -5.32 -12.84 0.63
N TRP A 399 -5.32 -11.99 1.66
CA TRP A 399 -6.42 -11.89 2.62
C TRP A 399 -7.59 -11.01 2.12
N ASN A 400 -7.40 -10.19 1.08
CA ASN A 400 -8.48 -9.34 0.57
C ASN A 400 -9.47 -10.17 -0.25
N ARG A 401 -10.66 -10.36 0.32
CA ARG A 401 -11.75 -11.16 -0.26
C ARG A 401 -12.82 -10.32 -0.96
N HIS A 402 -12.69 -9.00 -0.94
CA HIS A 402 -13.73 -8.07 -1.38
C HIS A 402 -13.57 -7.60 -2.82
N ASP A 403 -12.40 -7.79 -3.42
CA ASP A 403 -12.13 -7.45 -4.80
C ASP A 403 -11.51 -8.61 -5.58
N THR A 404 -11.50 -8.50 -6.90
CA THR A 404 -10.80 -9.42 -7.79
C THR A 404 -9.43 -8.83 -8.14
N PRO A 405 -8.39 -9.68 -8.31
CA PRO A 405 -7.06 -9.21 -8.67
C PRO A 405 -7.07 -8.37 -9.96
N GLY A 406 -6.57 -7.14 -9.88
CA GLY A 406 -6.51 -6.21 -11.00
C GLY A 406 -5.78 -4.91 -10.65
N ASP A 407 -5.73 -3.96 -11.56
CA ASP A 407 -5.08 -2.66 -11.41
C ASP A 407 -5.72 -1.76 -10.33
N GLY A 408 -6.94 -2.09 -9.90
CA GLY A 408 -7.65 -1.46 -8.80
C GLY A 408 -7.42 -2.08 -7.42
N SER A 409 -6.64 -3.15 -7.27
CA SER A 409 -6.54 -3.94 -6.03
C SER A 409 -5.76 -3.24 -4.90
N SER A 410 -4.92 -2.26 -5.19
CA SER A 410 -4.17 -1.50 -4.17
C SER A 410 -3.88 -0.05 -4.60
N CYS A 411 -3.33 0.75 -3.68
CA CYS A 411 -2.58 1.96 -4.04
C CYS A 411 -1.32 1.62 -4.84
N TRP A 412 -0.59 2.62 -5.31
CA TRP A 412 0.76 2.43 -5.83
C TRP A 412 1.73 2.10 -4.69
N VAL A 413 2.25 0.87 -4.68
CA VAL A 413 3.18 0.38 -3.66
C VAL A 413 4.61 0.51 -4.17
N ARG A 414 5.46 1.29 -3.48
CA ARG A 414 6.87 1.45 -3.84
C ARG A 414 7.63 0.14 -3.69
N VAL A 415 8.64 -0.06 -4.54
CA VAL A 415 9.53 -1.22 -4.48
C VAL A 415 10.90 -0.79 -3.96
N ALA A 416 11.34 -1.38 -2.86
CA ALA A 416 12.70 -1.18 -2.34
C ALA A 416 13.69 -1.82 -3.31
N GLN A 417 14.74 -1.07 -3.67
CA GLN A 417 15.85 -1.55 -4.49
C GLN A 417 17.09 -1.69 -3.61
N GLY A 418 17.98 -2.63 -3.92
CA GLY A 418 19.19 -2.88 -3.13
C GLY A 418 20.14 -1.67 -3.07
N TRP A 419 20.09 -0.80 -4.06
CA TRP A 419 20.86 0.44 -4.13
C TRP A 419 20.21 1.39 -5.14
N ASN A 420 20.01 2.65 -4.76
CA ASN A 420 19.42 3.66 -5.65
C ASN A 420 19.93 5.07 -5.34
N GLY A 421 19.89 5.92 -6.36
CA GLY A 421 20.18 7.34 -6.25
C GLY A 421 19.60 8.11 -7.44
N ASN A 422 19.91 9.40 -7.54
CA ASN A 422 19.41 10.24 -8.62
C ASN A 422 20.04 9.83 -9.96
N GLY A 423 19.33 9.04 -10.76
CA GLY A 423 19.74 8.58 -12.08
C GLY A 423 20.75 7.42 -12.07
N PHE A 424 20.99 6.78 -10.93
CA PHE A 424 21.86 5.60 -10.84
C PHE A 424 21.36 4.59 -9.80
N GLY A 425 21.79 3.34 -9.94
CA GLY A 425 21.48 2.28 -9.01
C GLY A 425 21.08 0.95 -9.67
N PHE A 426 20.57 0.05 -8.86
CA PHE A 426 19.97 -1.22 -9.30
C PHE A 426 18.46 -1.05 -9.40
N MET A 427 17.87 -1.45 -10.53
CA MET A 427 16.42 -1.37 -10.73
C MET A 427 15.92 -2.67 -11.35
N ALA A 428 15.07 -3.38 -10.59
CA ALA A 428 14.33 -4.54 -11.06
C ALA A 428 12.86 -4.38 -10.66
N ILE A 429 11.98 -4.32 -11.65
CA ILE A 429 10.54 -4.15 -11.45
C ILE A 429 9.88 -5.53 -11.37
N PRO A 430 9.21 -5.87 -10.27
CA PRO A 430 8.42 -7.09 -10.18
C PRO A 430 7.31 -7.09 -11.22
N ARG A 431 7.10 -8.24 -11.87
CA ARG A 431 6.11 -8.40 -12.95
C ARG A 431 4.78 -8.94 -12.44
N ILE A 432 3.72 -8.68 -13.18
CA ILE A 432 2.38 -9.22 -12.91
C ILE A 432 2.44 -10.74 -12.74
N GLY A 433 1.78 -11.26 -11.70
CA GLY A 433 1.78 -12.66 -11.29
C GLY A 433 2.92 -13.09 -10.39
N GLN A 434 3.93 -12.25 -10.14
CA GLN A 434 4.98 -12.55 -9.18
C GLN A 434 4.51 -12.33 -7.74
N GLU A 435 5.02 -13.16 -6.82
CA GLU A 435 4.80 -13.01 -5.40
C GLU A 435 5.85 -12.07 -4.80
N VAL A 436 5.37 -11.11 -4.01
CA VAL A 436 6.20 -10.10 -3.36
C VAL A 436 5.98 -10.10 -1.84
N ILE A 437 7.03 -9.72 -1.12
CA ILE A 437 7.01 -9.47 0.32
C ILE A 437 6.66 -7.99 0.50
N VAL A 438 5.60 -7.72 1.25
CA VAL A 438 5.14 -6.36 1.58
C VAL A 438 5.38 -6.12 3.06
N SER A 439 6.22 -5.16 3.35
CA SER A 439 6.45 -4.60 4.69
C SER A 439 5.65 -3.30 4.85
N TYR A 440 5.54 -2.81 6.07
CA TYR A 440 4.78 -1.60 6.39
C TYR A 440 5.67 -0.58 7.08
N LEU A 441 5.75 0.63 6.52
CA LEU A 441 6.58 1.69 7.06
C LEU A 441 6.07 2.10 8.45
N ASN A 442 6.93 1.93 9.46
CA ASN A 442 6.60 2.14 10.88
C ASN A 442 5.39 1.30 11.37
N GLY A 443 5.17 0.14 10.77
CA GLY A 443 4.02 -0.71 11.09
C GLY A 443 2.66 -0.14 10.64
N ASP A 444 2.61 0.98 9.93
CA ASP A 444 1.37 1.59 9.46
C ASP A 444 0.77 0.80 8.30
N ILE A 445 -0.36 0.14 8.56
CA ILE A 445 -1.08 -0.71 7.59
C ILE A 445 -1.53 0.03 6.32
N ASP A 446 -1.52 1.37 6.33
CA ASP A 446 -1.83 2.19 5.16
C ASP A 446 -0.56 2.63 4.40
N ARG A 447 0.63 2.16 4.81
CA ARG A 447 1.92 2.52 4.17
C ARG A 447 2.71 1.29 3.74
N PRO A 448 2.17 0.48 2.82
CA PRO A 448 2.85 -0.70 2.31
C PRO A 448 4.07 -0.32 1.46
N ILE A 449 5.10 -1.16 1.52
CA ILE A 449 6.30 -1.11 0.67
C ILE A 449 6.72 -2.54 0.31
N VAL A 450 7.02 -2.80 -0.94
CA VAL A 450 7.58 -4.08 -1.38
C VAL A 450 9.06 -4.11 -1.04
N THR A 451 9.49 -5.11 -0.29
CA THR A 451 10.88 -5.28 0.18
C THR A 451 11.60 -6.46 -0.46
N GLY A 452 10.87 -7.35 -1.14
CA GLY A 452 11.45 -8.51 -1.80
C GLY A 452 10.47 -9.25 -2.69
N CYS A 453 10.98 -10.30 -3.38
CA CYS A 453 10.20 -11.23 -4.17
C CYS A 453 10.50 -12.66 -3.72
N ASN A 454 9.50 -13.53 -3.77
CA ASN A 454 9.64 -14.94 -3.48
C ASN A 454 9.36 -15.81 -4.71
N TYR A 455 10.04 -16.94 -4.77
CA TYR A 455 9.64 -18.05 -5.64
C TYR A 455 8.53 -18.87 -4.98
N ASN A 456 7.62 -19.39 -5.77
CA ASN A 456 6.53 -20.23 -5.29
C ASN A 456 6.23 -21.37 -6.30
N GLY A 457 5.15 -22.10 -6.09
CA GLY A 457 4.78 -23.24 -6.94
C GLY A 457 4.49 -22.86 -8.42
N LEU A 458 4.11 -21.61 -8.69
CA LEU A 458 3.85 -21.08 -10.04
C LEU A 458 5.09 -20.37 -10.62
N ASN A 459 5.75 -19.55 -9.81
CA ASN A 459 6.96 -18.81 -10.18
C ASN A 459 8.18 -19.53 -9.60
N ARG A 460 8.74 -20.47 -10.34
CA ARG A 460 9.90 -21.28 -9.91
C ARG A 460 11.20 -20.53 -10.15
N PRO A 461 12.29 -20.89 -9.42
CA PRO A 461 13.63 -20.40 -9.70
C PRO A 461 14.03 -20.61 -11.17
N PRO A 462 14.89 -19.74 -11.73
CA PRO A 462 15.36 -19.86 -13.13
C PRO A 462 16.33 -21.02 -13.37
N LEU A 463 16.70 -21.75 -12.30
CA LEU A 463 17.64 -22.87 -12.30
C LEU A 463 16.96 -24.11 -11.72
N ASP A 464 17.34 -25.29 -12.19
CA ASP A 464 16.84 -26.57 -11.70
C ASP A 464 17.47 -26.91 -10.34
N LEU A 465 16.81 -26.53 -9.28
CA LEU A 465 17.24 -26.84 -7.92
C LEU A 465 16.70 -28.21 -7.45
N PRO A 466 17.48 -28.96 -6.64
CA PRO A 466 18.79 -28.63 -6.08
C PRO A 466 20.00 -28.97 -6.98
N ALA A 467 19.79 -29.50 -8.19
CA ALA A 467 20.87 -29.99 -9.04
C ALA A 467 21.86 -28.87 -9.44
N GLN A 468 21.38 -27.66 -9.68
CA GLN A 468 22.19 -26.51 -10.11
C GLN A 468 22.46 -25.52 -8.96
N LYS A 469 22.62 -26.01 -7.73
CA LYS A 469 22.80 -25.17 -6.53
C LYS A 469 24.09 -24.36 -6.50
N THR A 470 25.09 -24.70 -7.32
CA THR A 470 26.36 -24.00 -7.44
C THR A 470 26.30 -22.81 -8.39
N ARG A 471 25.18 -22.61 -9.08
CA ARG A 471 24.99 -21.51 -10.00
C ARG A 471 24.36 -20.31 -9.34
N THR A 472 24.89 -19.14 -9.67
CA THR A 472 24.29 -17.84 -9.39
C THR A 472 23.93 -17.17 -10.72
N THR A 473 22.69 -16.64 -10.84
CA THR A 473 22.25 -16.03 -12.09
C THR A 473 21.46 -14.75 -11.88
N PHE A 474 21.70 -13.78 -12.77
CA PHE A 474 20.81 -12.66 -13.02
C PHE A 474 20.23 -12.85 -14.42
N LYS A 475 18.96 -13.31 -14.45
CA LYS A 475 18.26 -13.67 -15.69
C LYS A 475 17.01 -12.83 -15.86
N THR A 476 16.88 -12.18 -17.00
CA THR A 476 15.70 -11.41 -17.40
C THR A 476 14.80 -12.22 -18.33
N ARG A 477 13.63 -11.71 -18.67
CA ARG A 477 12.72 -12.30 -19.65
C ARG A 477 12.28 -11.23 -20.64
N THR A 478 12.20 -11.58 -21.91
CA THR A 478 11.70 -10.70 -22.95
C THR A 478 10.24 -10.30 -22.65
N HIS A 479 9.92 -9.01 -22.76
CA HIS A 479 8.57 -8.49 -22.55
C HIS A 479 7.69 -8.85 -23.74
N LYS A 480 6.53 -9.46 -23.47
CA LYS A 480 5.56 -9.92 -24.48
C LYS A 480 6.17 -10.78 -25.57
N GLY A 481 7.18 -11.58 -25.23
CA GLY A 481 7.87 -12.46 -26.17
C GLY A 481 8.65 -13.56 -25.48
N GLU A 482 9.30 -14.40 -26.29
CA GLU A 482 10.18 -15.45 -25.80
C GLU A 482 11.64 -15.00 -25.81
N GLY A 483 12.45 -15.57 -24.91
CA GLY A 483 13.86 -15.28 -24.79
C GLY A 483 14.23 -14.57 -23.49
N PHE A 484 15.53 -14.33 -23.29
CA PHE A 484 16.07 -13.79 -22.05
C PHE A 484 17.46 -13.17 -22.28
N ASN A 485 17.91 -12.32 -21.35
CA ASN A 485 19.32 -11.97 -21.18
C ASN A 485 19.78 -12.58 -19.85
N GLU A 486 21.05 -13.01 -19.77
CA GLU A 486 21.57 -13.69 -18.59
C GLU A 486 23.03 -13.33 -18.31
N LEU A 487 23.34 -13.07 -17.06
CA LEU A 487 24.68 -13.11 -16.48
C LEU A 487 24.68 -14.22 -15.42
N ARG A 488 25.47 -15.27 -15.66
CA ARG A 488 25.51 -16.44 -14.80
C ARG A 488 26.94 -16.76 -14.38
N PHE A 489 27.09 -17.25 -13.16
CA PHE A 489 28.30 -17.79 -12.60
C PHE A 489 28.06 -19.27 -12.24
N GLU A 490 28.97 -20.15 -12.64
CA GLU A 490 29.04 -21.54 -12.16
C GLU A 490 30.27 -21.68 -11.28
N ASP A 491 30.09 -22.12 -10.03
CA ASP A 491 31.15 -22.22 -9.03
C ASP A 491 31.49 -23.67 -8.66
N ALA A 492 30.98 -24.65 -9.43
CA ALA A 492 31.36 -26.06 -9.23
C ALA A 492 32.82 -26.29 -9.59
N LYS A 493 33.61 -26.85 -8.65
CA LYS A 493 35.04 -27.09 -8.83
C LYS A 493 35.35 -27.86 -10.12
N GLY A 494 36.15 -27.27 -10.98
CA GLY A 494 36.57 -27.80 -12.27
C GLY A 494 35.55 -27.57 -13.41
N SER A 495 34.48 -26.81 -13.13
CA SER A 495 33.47 -26.42 -14.14
C SER A 495 33.11 -24.95 -14.00
N GLU A 496 34.00 -24.17 -13.37
CA GLU A 496 33.79 -22.75 -13.14
C GLU A 496 33.60 -22.00 -14.46
N GLU A 497 32.53 -21.19 -14.54
CA GLU A 497 32.15 -20.49 -15.77
C GLU A 497 31.57 -19.10 -15.45
N VAL A 498 31.89 -18.11 -16.29
CA VAL A 498 31.12 -16.86 -16.40
C VAL A 498 30.44 -16.85 -17.76
N PHE A 499 29.12 -16.91 -17.77
CA PHE A 499 28.31 -16.95 -18.99
C PHE A 499 27.56 -15.62 -19.17
N ILE A 500 27.68 -15.01 -20.34
CA ILE A 500 26.94 -13.81 -20.72
C ILE A 500 26.12 -14.12 -21.97
N HIS A 501 24.82 -13.94 -21.89
CA HIS A 501 23.89 -14.14 -23.00
C HIS A 501 23.07 -12.87 -23.25
N ALA A 502 23.10 -12.39 -24.46
CA ALA A 502 22.25 -11.33 -24.97
C ALA A 502 21.25 -11.92 -26.00
N GLN A 503 19.96 -11.74 -25.77
CA GLN A 503 18.91 -12.25 -26.66
C GLN A 503 19.00 -11.65 -28.07
N LYS A 504 19.44 -10.41 -28.18
CA LYS A 504 19.54 -9.71 -29.47
C LYS A 504 20.87 -8.99 -29.61
N ASP A 505 21.04 -7.85 -29.03
CA ASP A 505 22.20 -7.00 -29.22
C ASP A 505 23.01 -6.90 -27.93
N MET A 506 24.36 -6.96 -28.05
CA MET A 506 25.28 -6.70 -26.97
C MET A 506 26.19 -5.51 -27.32
N ASN A 507 26.10 -4.42 -26.57
CA ASN A 507 26.90 -3.22 -26.76
C ASN A 507 27.84 -3.02 -25.58
N THR A 508 29.14 -2.93 -25.84
CA THR A 508 30.18 -2.59 -24.84
C THR A 508 30.80 -1.26 -25.17
N LYS A 509 30.74 -0.29 -24.25
CA LYS A 509 31.34 1.03 -24.39
C LYS A 509 32.36 1.24 -23.27
N VAL A 510 33.63 1.45 -23.62
CA VAL A 510 34.73 1.73 -22.68
C VAL A 510 35.32 3.09 -23.00
N LEU A 511 35.31 4.02 -22.07
CA LEU A 511 35.76 5.40 -22.29
C LEU A 511 37.30 5.58 -22.19
N ASN A 512 37.98 4.60 -21.62
CA ASN A 512 39.45 4.62 -21.48
C ASN A 512 40.02 3.29 -21.98
N ASN A 513 40.63 2.47 -21.19
CA ASN A 513 41.36 1.27 -21.59
C ASN A 513 40.50 0.00 -21.39
N ARG A 514 40.64 -0.95 -22.32
CA ARG A 514 40.14 -2.33 -22.17
C ARG A 514 41.35 -3.28 -22.27
N THR A 515 41.49 -4.16 -21.29
CA THR A 515 42.47 -5.24 -21.30
C THR A 515 41.73 -6.58 -21.26
N THR A 516 42.17 -7.53 -22.09
CA THR A 516 41.67 -8.90 -22.07
C THR A 516 42.85 -9.85 -21.99
N GLN A 517 42.86 -10.74 -20.98
CA GLN A 517 43.89 -11.76 -20.80
C GLN A 517 43.24 -13.13 -20.74
N VAL A 518 43.59 -14.01 -21.63
CA VAL A 518 43.12 -15.40 -21.70
C VAL A 518 44.31 -16.34 -21.57
N LYS A 519 44.35 -17.17 -20.51
CA LYS A 519 45.43 -18.14 -20.30
C LYS A 519 45.30 -19.41 -21.15
N GLY A 520 44.12 -19.74 -21.56
CA GLY A 520 43.83 -20.86 -22.44
C GLY A 520 43.50 -20.40 -23.84
N ASN A 521 42.53 -20.99 -24.46
CA ASN A 521 42.10 -20.71 -25.83
C ASN A 521 41.14 -19.51 -25.89
N HIS A 522 41.24 -18.69 -26.92
CA HIS A 522 40.24 -17.70 -27.29
C HIS A 522 39.66 -18.05 -28.65
N THR A 523 38.35 -18.20 -28.76
CA THR A 523 37.63 -18.50 -30.00
C THR A 523 36.57 -17.42 -30.25
N GLU A 524 36.56 -16.86 -31.46
CA GLU A 524 35.54 -15.90 -31.89
C GLU A 524 34.89 -16.40 -33.19
N THR A 525 33.56 -16.48 -33.21
CA THR A 525 32.78 -16.87 -34.41
C THR A 525 31.82 -15.75 -34.74
N ILE A 526 31.82 -15.27 -35.96
CA ILE A 526 30.98 -14.17 -36.44
C ILE A 526 30.30 -14.66 -37.75
N ASP A 527 28.98 -14.85 -37.67
CA ASP A 527 28.19 -15.30 -38.84
C ASP A 527 27.94 -14.16 -39.85
N GLY A 528 28.08 -12.94 -39.42
CA GLY A 528 27.92 -11.76 -40.27
C GLY A 528 29.24 -11.05 -40.59
N ASN A 529 29.24 -9.74 -40.56
CA ASN A 529 30.39 -8.92 -40.90
C ASN A 529 31.17 -8.49 -39.63
N GLN A 530 32.48 -8.53 -39.69
CA GLN A 530 33.37 -7.93 -38.69
C GLN A 530 34.00 -6.66 -39.25
N ALA A 531 33.95 -5.56 -38.48
CA ALA A 531 34.67 -4.35 -38.77
C ALA A 531 35.57 -3.97 -37.56
N VAL A 532 36.87 -3.78 -37.81
CA VAL A 532 37.82 -3.35 -36.79
C VAL A 532 38.45 -2.03 -37.23
N ILE A 533 38.26 -0.96 -36.49
CA ILE A 533 38.84 0.37 -36.76
C ILE A 533 39.80 0.73 -35.65
N VAL A 534 41.08 0.84 -35.97
CA VAL A 534 42.13 1.27 -35.05
C VAL A 534 42.68 2.62 -35.51
N LYS A 535 42.42 3.69 -34.76
CA LYS A 535 42.81 5.06 -35.15
C LYS A 535 44.32 5.37 -34.98
N LYS A 536 45.06 4.55 -34.24
CA LYS A 536 46.50 4.70 -34.03
C LYS A 536 47.23 3.42 -34.44
N ASN A 537 47.84 2.73 -33.52
CA ASN A 537 48.67 1.56 -33.81
C ASN A 537 47.94 0.26 -33.54
N LYS A 538 48.04 -0.71 -34.45
CA LYS A 538 47.72 -2.11 -34.21
C LYS A 538 48.99 -2.91 -34.16
N GLN A 539 49.23 -3.68 -33.12
CA GLN A 539 50.30 -4.64 -33.00
C GLN A 539 49.72 -6.03 -32.79
N GLU A 540 50.26 -7.00 -33.54
CA GLU A 540 49.89 -8.39 -33.41
C GLU A 540 51.15 -9.25 -33.38
N VAL A 541 51.29 -10.10 -32.38
CA VAL A 541 52.42 -11.01 -32.19
C VAL A 541 51.89 -12.43 -32.04
N VAL A 542 52.25 -13.30 -32.98
CA VAL A 542 51.92 -14.73 -32.97
C VAL A 542 53.22 -15.52 -32.88
N GLN A 543 53.43 -16.24 -31.78
CA GLN A 543 54.70 -16.95 -31.55
C GLN A 543 54.86 -18.24 -32.39
N HIS A 544 53.75 -18.89 -32.79
CA HIS A 544 53.82 -20.13 -33.53
C HIS A 544 53.26 -19.94 -34.95
N THR A 545 52.00 -20.12 -35.16
CA THR A 545 51.40 -20.14 -36.50
C THR A 545 50.27 -19.13 -36.61
N SER A 546 50.29 -18.32 -37.66
CA SER A 546 49.17 -17.49 -38.11
C SER A 546 48.66 -17.98 -39.42
N THR A 547 47.39 -18.34 -39.52
CA THR A 547 46.75 -18.79 -40.77
C THR A 547 45.60 -17.86 -41.10
N GLU A 548 45.57 -17.38 -42.32
CA GLU A 548 44.50 -16.55 -42.85
C GLU A 548 43.92 -17.21 -44.12
N VAL A 549 42.62 -17.42 -44.16
CA VAL A 549 41.92 -17.95 -45.34
C VAL A 549 40.84 -16.95 -45.73
N VAL A 550 40.94 -16.45 -46.98
CA VAL A 550 39.97 -15.50 -47.54
C VAL A 550 39.36 -16.11 -48.79
N GLY A 551 38.03 -16.37 -48.75
CA GLY A 551 37.33 -17.11 -49.84
C GLY A 551 37.21 -16.35 -51.17
N LEU A 552 37.14 -15.02 -51.14
CA LEU A 552 36.90 -14.24 -52.37
C LEU A 552 38.02 -13.23 -52.67
N ALA A 553 38.22 -12.25 -51.82
CA ALA A 553 39.16 -11.19 -52.10
C ALA A 553 39.81 -10.65 -50.83
N LYS A 554 41.12 -10.37 -50.88
CA LYS A 554 41.87 -9.64 -49.87
C LYS A 554 42.50 -8.41 -50.48
N THR A 555 42.28 -7.24 -49.93
CA THR A 555 42.91 -5.98 -50.32
C THR A 555 43.80 -5.44 -49.19
N LEU A 556 45.03 -5.06 -49.47
CA LEU A 556 45.91 -4.41 -48.53
C LEU A 556 46.37 -3.07 -49.15
N THR A 557 46.07 -1.97 -48.50
CA THR A 557 46.53 -0.62 -48.90
C THR A 557 47.42 -0.06 -47.80
N VAL A 558 48.65 0.28 -48.15
CA VAL A 558 49.62 0.86 -47.21
C VAL A 558 50.09 2.20 -47.77
N GLY A 559 49.91 3.28 -47.01
CA GLY A 559 50.18 4.66 -47.43
C GLY A 559 51.68 5.01 -47.56
N GLN A 560 52.55 4.37 -46.79
CA GLN A 560 53.99 4.73 -46.79
C GLN A 560 54.87 3.52 -46.97
N SER A 561 54.93 2.58 -46.08
CA SER A 561 55.91 1.49 -46.08
C SER A 561 55.28 0.16 -45.76
N TYR A 562 55.54 -0.86 -46.53
CA TYR A 562 55.18 -2.24 -46.28
C TYR A 562 56.41 -3.13 -46.35
N THR A 563 56.79 -3.76 -45.25
CA THR A 563 58.01 -4.57 -45.13
C THR A 563 57.61 -6.02 -44.83
N ILE A 564 58.15 -6.98 -45.56
CA ILE A 564 58.03 -8.42 -45.27
C ILE A 564 59.46 -8.92 -45.00
N SER A 565 59.65 -9.58 -43.87
CA SER A 565 60.90 -10.27 -43.53
C SER A 565 60.58 -11.73 -43.19
N VAL A 566 61.19 -12.65 -43.90
CA VAL A 566 61.02 -14.08 -43.75
C VAL A 566 62.36 -14.76 -43.51
N GLY A 567 62.50 -15.40 -42.33
CA GLY A 567 63.79 -15.98 -41.93
C GLY A 567 64.21 -17.25 -42.69
N ALA A 568 63.25 -17.94 -43.32
CA ALA A 568 63.58 -19.14 -44.09
C ALA A 568 62.94 -19.13 -45.48
N ASN A 569 61.68 -19.50 -45.65
CA ASN A 569 61.08 -19.67 -46.95
C ASN A 569 59.87 -18.75 -47.14
N MET A 570 59.80 -18.08 -48.30
CA MET A 570 58.60 -17.38 -48.73
C MET A 570 58.12 -17.98 -50.05
N ASN A 571 56.90 -18.54 -50.08
CA ASN A 571 56.27 -19.08 -51.27
C ASN A 571 55.07 -18.25 -51.68
N THR A 572 54.98 -17.86 -52.94
CA THR A 572 53.80 -17.19 -53.50
C THR A 572 53.36 -17.98 -54.73
N SER A 573 52.11 -18.43 -54.73
CA SER A 573 51.50 -19.14 -55.84
C SER A 573 50.24 -18.42 -56.32
N VAL A 574 50.18 -18.12 -57.59
CA VAL A 574 49.03 -17.42 -58.22
C VAL A 574 48.61 -18.21 -59.45
N SER A 575 47.34 -18.69 -59.46
CA SER A 575 46.86 -19.58 -60.49
C SER A 575 46.64 -18.92 -61.86
N MET A 576 46.35 -17.61 -61.90
CA MET A 576 46.00 -16.96 -63.17
C MET A 576 46.97 -15.83 -63.51
N SER A 577 47.03 -14.77 -62.76
CA SER A 577 47.86 -13.65 -63.09
C SER A 577 48.41 -12.92 -61.87
N GLN A 578 49.65 -12.49 -61.89
CA GLN A 578 50.25 -11.61 -60.94
C GLN A 578 50.77 -10.38 -61.67
N THR A 579 50.37 -9.19 -61.20
CA THR A 579 50.88 -7.94 -61.77
C THR A 579 51.60 -7.15 -60.64
N GLU A 580 52.77 -6.68 -60.93
CA GLU A 580 53.51 -5.83 -60.04
C GLU A 580 53.93 -4.52 -60.79
N THR A 581 53.54 -3.39 -60.24
CA THR A 581 53.89 -2.06 -60.79
C THR A 581 54.69 -1.27 -59.76
N VAL A 582 55.88 -0.83 -60.14
CA VAL A 582 56.75 -0.04 -59.26
C VAL A 582 57.05 1.28 -59.96
N GLY A 583 56.77 2.40 -59.34
CA GLY A 583 56.82 3.73 -59.94
C GLY A 583 58.28 4.23 -60.24
N THR A 584 59.24 3.84 -59.43
CA THR A 584 60.62 4.36 -59.58
C THR A 584 61.63 3.23 -59.71
N GLN A 585 61.83 2.40 -58.73
CA GLN A 585 62.92 1.43 -58.72
C GLN A 585 62.46 0.08 -58.09
N LYS A 586 62.77 -1.01 -58.78
CA LYS A 586 62.73 -2.36 -58.21
C LYS A 586 64.09 -2.98 -58.24
N THR A 587 64.58 -3.44 -57.09
CA THR A 587 65.89 -4.14 -56.99
C THR A 587 65.59 -5.60 -56.58
N VAL A 588 66.15 -6.56 -57.27
CA VAL A 588 66.17 -7.97 -56.92
C VAL A 588 67.63 -8.40 -56.72
N SER A 589 67.99 -8.80 -55.49
CA SER A 589 69.31 -9.30 -55.14
C SER A 589 69.19 -10.72 -54.63
N VAL A 590 69.85 -11.68 -55.22
CA VAL A 590 69.86 -13.07 -54.89
C VAL A 590 71.27 -13.57 -54.67
N GLY A 591 71.53 -14.15 -53.49
CA GLY A 591 72.91 -14.55 -53.10
C GLY A 591 73.47 -15.70 -53.93
N GLN A 592 72.65 -16.58 -54.49
CA GLN A 592 73.11 -17.73 -55.26
C GLN A 592 72.44 -17.83 -56.65
N THR A 593 71.19 -18.13 -56.74
CA THR A 593 70.56 -18.44 -58.03
C THR A 593 69.24 -17.72 -58.19
N LEU A 594 69.04 -16.98 -59.25
CA LEU A 594 67.75 -16.46 -59.70
C LEU A 594 67.28 -17.25 -60.92
N THR A 595 66.22 -17.97 -60.87
CA THR A 595 65.57 -18.67 -61.99
C THR A 595 64.29 -17.96 -62.41
N ILE A 596 64.20 -17.55 -63.65
CA ILE A 596 62.99 -17.01 -64.26
C ILE A 596 62.55 -17.96 -65.38
N SER A 597 61.39 -18.55 -65.29
CA SER A 597 60.87 -19.48 -66.25
C SER A 597 59.43 -19.13 -66.67
N ALA A 598 59.20 -19.20 -67.98
CA ALA A 598 57.84 -19.03 -68.52
C ALA A 598 57.54 -20.05 -69.55
N GLY A 599 56.37 -20.62 -69.62
CA GLY A 599 55.96 -21.62 -70.56
C GLY A 599 55.84 -21.14 -72.04
N LYS A 600 55.68 -19.79 -72.21
CA LYS A 600 55.52 -19.24 -73.57
C LYS A 600 56.49 -18.16 -73.93
N VAL A 601 56.60 -17.11 -73.07
CA VAL A 601 57.41 -15.92 -73.39
C VAL A 601 58.02 -15.34 -72.11
N ILE A 602 59.28 -15.01 -72.15
CA ILE A 602 59.93 -14.05 -71.21
C ILE A 602 60.27 -12.80 -72.03
N GLU A 603 59.77 -11.65 -71.62
CA GLU A 603 60.04 -10.37 -72.25
C GLU A 603 60.55 -9.36 -71.22
N LEU A 604 61.74 -8.82 -71.48
CA LEU A 604 62.34 -7.71 -70.72
C LEU A 604 62.32 -6.51 -71.64
N LYS A 605 61.69 -5.42 -71.23
CA LYS A 605 61.57 -4.20 -72.03
C LYS A 605 62.07 -2.97 -71.27
N CYS A 606 62.89 -2.16 -71.91
CA CYS A 606 63.36 -0.87 -71.38
C CYS A 606 63.32 0.16 -72.49
N GLY A 607 62.35 1.06 -72.47
CA GLY A 607 62.20 2.04 -73.57
C GLY A 607 62.02 1.35 -74.90
N ASN A 608 62.93 1.63 -75.82
CA ASN A 608 62.99 1.03 -77.18
C ASN A 608 63.74 -0.31 -77.25
N SER A 609 64.40 -0.72 -76.16
CA SER A 609 65.17 -1.97 -76.09
C SER A 609 64.30 -3.10 -75.49
N THR A 610 64.38 -4.28 -76.13
CA THR A 610 63.69 -5.49 -75.68
C THR A 610 64.60 -6.72 -75.78
N MET A 611 64.48 -7.58 -74.77
CA MET A 611 64.98 -8.96 -74.82
C MET A 611 63.76 -9.91 -74.64
N ARG A 612 63.54 -10.73 -75.61
CA ARG A 612 62.38 -11.66 -75.63
C ARG A 612 62.86 -13.11 -75.97
N MET A 613 62.40 -14.03 -75.19
CA MET A 613 62.60 -15.46 -75.35
C MET A 613 61.20 -16.12 -75.57
N ASP A 614 61.09 -16.77 -76.70
CA ASP A 614 59.87 -17.50 -77.11
C ASP A 614 60.02 -19.00 -76.84
N SER A 615 58.93 -19.72 -76.73
CA SER A 615 58.88 -21.16 -76.40
C SER A 615 59.41 -22.07 -77.51
N ASP A 616 59.51 -21.58 -78.72
CA ASP A 616 60.10 -22.26 -79.85
C ASP A 616 61.66 -22.19 -79.86
N GLY A 617 62.26 -21.60 -78.81
CA GLY A 617 63.70 -21.45 -78.71
C GLY A 617 64.25 -20.15 -79.32
N LYS A 618 63.36 -19.31 -79.87
CA LYS A 618 63.78 -18.08 -80.49
C LYS A 618 64.10 -17.03 -79.42
N ILE A 619 65.30 -16.47 -79.43
CA ILE A 619 65.71 -15.33 -78.60
C ILE A 619 65.83 -14.11 -79.48
N THR A 620 65.10 -13.05 -79.21
CA THR A 620 65.13 -11.80 -79.94
C THR A 620 65.58 -10.68 -79.02
N ILE A 621 66.69 -10.07 -79.43
CA ILE A 621 67.24 -8.88 -78.74
C ILE A 621 67.15 -7.71 -79.70
N LYS A 622 66.51 -6.63 -79.35
CA LYS A 622 66.32 -5.43 -80.14
C LYS A 622 66.84 -4.23 -79.35
N GLY A 623 67.66 -3.39 -79.97
CA GLY A 623 68.15 -2.15 -79.41
C GLY A 623 68.64 -1.22 -80.51
N LYS A 624 68.97 0.01 -80.19
CA LYS A 624 69.53 0.95 -81.12
C LYS A 624 71.05 0.68 -81.35
N GLU A 625 71.72 0.20 -80.31
CA GLU A 625 73.13 -0.12 -80.30
C GLU A 625 73.37 -1.30 -79.34
N PHE A 626 74.29 -2.19 -79.71
CA PHE A 626 74.73 -3.33 -78.92
C PHE A 626 76.25 -3.24 -78.67
N LEU A 627 76.67 -3.20 -77.45
CA LEU A 627 78.07 -3.25 -77.04
C LEU A 627 78.34 -4.56 -76.30
N PHE A 628 79.19 -5.39 -76.83
CA PHE A 628 79.66 -6.63 -76.23
C PHE A 628 81.09 -6.46 -75.76
N GLU A 629 81.29 -6.31 -74.46
CA GLU A 629 82.65 -6.23 -73.85
C GLU A 629 82.88 -7.50 -73.01
N ALA A 630 83.99 -8.15 -73.19
CA ALA A 630 84.42 -9.31 -72.45
C ALA A 630 85.91 -9.26 -72.11
N SER A 631 86.26 -9.68 -70.89
CA SER A 631 87.71 -9.84 -70.49
C SER A 631 88.32 -11.12 -71.09
N GLY A 632 87.57 -11.94 -71.83
CA GLY A 632 87.99 -13.13 -72.54
C GLY A 632 87.27 -13.26 -73.90
N PRO A 633 87.44 -14.37 -74.64
CA PRO A 633 86.88 -14.50 -75.98
C PRO A 633 85.34 -14.47 -75.96
N VAL A 634 84.71 -13.75 -76.89
CA VAL A 634 83.30 -13.82 -77.22
C VAL A 634 83.10 -14.89 -78.35
N GLN A 635 82.44 -15.95 -78.06
CA GLN A 635 82.17 -17.01 -79.04
C GLN A 635 80.68 -16.98 -79.50
N ILE A 636 80.41 -16.87 -80.77
CA ILE A 636 79.06 -16.95 -81.33
C ILE A 636 79.04 -18.16 -82.31
N HIS A 637 78.29 -19.14 -81.98
CA HIS A 637 78.11 -20.34 -82.81
C HIS A 637 76.64 -20.43 -83.33
N GLY A 638 76.51 -20.55 -84.61
CA GLY A 638 75.23 -20.73 -85.26
C GLY A 638 75.41 -21.46 -86.61
N LYS A 639 74.33 -22.10 -87.11
CA LYS A 639 74.34 -22.72 -88.43
C LYS A 639 74.59 -21.68 -89.51
N ASP A 640 74.00 -20.51 -89.34
CA ASP A 640 74.16 -19.31 -90.13
C ASP A 640 74.37 -18.12 -89.23
N ILE A 641 75.31 -17.26 -89.50
CA ILE A 641 75.58 -15.97 -88.74
C ILE A 641 75.55 -14.84 -89.77
N ASP A 642 74.47 -14.05 -89.74
CA ASP A 642 74.27 -12.86 -90.56
C ASP A 642 74.61 -11.59 -89.80
N LEU A 643 75.61 -10.84 -90.22
CA LEU A 643 76.05 -9.59 -89.62
C LEU A 643 75.94 -8.46 -90.64
N ASN A 644 74.78 -7.79 -90.74
CA ASN A 644 74.52 -6.68 -91.65
C ASN A 644 74.97 -5.35 -91.10
#